data_78df748d10d710534d0ebf26145a2b7c
#
_entry.id   78df748d10d710534d0ebf26145a2b7c
#
_cell.length_a   1.000
_cell.length_b   1.000
_cell.length_c   1.000
_cell.angle_alpha   90.00
_cell.angle_beta   90.00
_cell.angle_gamma   90.00
#
_symmetry.space_group_name_H-M   'P 1'
#
loop_
_entity.id
_entity.type
_entity.pdbx_description
1 polymer ?
#
loop_
_entity_poly.entity_id
_entity_poly.type
_entity_poly.pdbx_seq_one_letter_code
_entity_poly.pdbx_strand_id
1 'polypeptide(L)'
;MGDVHGLLPRSDHGREDTAWDDVETSAAVGMLRRKYHWKSYESPECCRHVVETSQPSARPDIYAIVNTLRLPQKESRGNFSLQREEGGNAASDQPRSGQQKTRETSRRSFTAIGVLHLLVLVGLFALGTAEARTFCPTGCTCDDDTLVVSCVGANLDVIPIALNPSIQRIVLKENRIKIVDAAAFQFYGDLKNVDLSSNHLFTIPNGSFDAQRHLVELHLKHNKISALTEKTFQGLKSLTVLNLRDNYLETLKNGLFAYLSKLEELDLGQNRISKVEPGAFQKLGTLRVLYLDDNQLRTIPSPALAPLNALAELHIGWNAFSSLPDDAFKGLEQLAVLDIMGAGLDNISDGAFRGLNALRTLKLGANKLREVPTKQLAVLPRLEELTLGQNFFTILRSGAFQGLSTLKRLDVSGAKLLTTVEKGAFSDNGNLETLVLNSNKRLATMEDGSLAGLPNLRHLMLRDNAFVTFSESLVAWNELRRLDLSENPLVCDCSQLWLAEILVPRNSSSVICAEPPESKSKPIKGMTADELGCAFSDPRKQALLVTVCAAGLILFVGLALLLYYRCRRRVRDALKDYKWKNRAISRKEHEYQKTFSDDEYIVRSAHAAHHHHHHHQTPQSQPVPTHHHHHHLQQQQQQQHAQIAAGIKPIPVTEL
;
A
#
# COMPACT_ATOMS: atom_id res chain seq x y z
N MET A 1 -42.71 10.30 54.22
CA MET A 1 -43.91 9.46 54.18
C MET A 1 -43.65 8.50 53.03
N GLY A 2 -43.25 7.36 53.22
CA GLY A 2 -43.45 6.11 53.99
C GLY A 2 -43.19 5.04 52.97
N ASP A 3 -42.06 4.30 53.08
CA ASP A 3 -41.96 2.93 53.62
C ASP A 3 -43.02 1.97 53.06
N VAL A 4 -42.68 0.80 52.52
CA VAL A 4 -42.33 -0.42 53.25
C VAL A 4 -42.16 -1.60 52.29
N HIS A 5 -41.04 -2.32 52.42
CA HIS A 5 -40.82 -3.78 52.50
C HIS A 5 -41.68 -4.81 51.74
N GLY A 6 -40.94 -5.81 51.24
CA GLY A 6 -41.40 -7.19 51.30
C GLY A 6 -40.80 -8.17 50.31
N LEU A 7 -39.71 -8.83 50.67
CA LEU A 7 -39.49 -10.28 50.84
C LEU A 7 -39.63 -11.23 49.63
N LEU A 8 -38.51 -11.94 49.43
CA LEU A 8 -38.29 -13.23 48.74
C LEU A 8 -39.26 -14.35 49.20
N PRO A 9 -39.43 -15.42 48.42
CA PRO A 9 -38.60 -16.59 48.73
C PRO A 9 -38.11 -17.41 47.49
N ARG A 10 -37.08 -18.22 47.80
CA ARG A 10 -36.45 -19.29 47.06
C ARG A 10 -37.41 -20.42 46.65
N SER A 11 -37.08 -21.09 45.52
CA SER A 11 -36.97 -22.57 45.50
C SER A 11 -36.32 -23.04 44.19
N ASP A 12 -35.42 -23.90 44.36
CA ASP A 12 -34.55 -24.83 43.63
C ASP A 12 -35.12 -25.56 42.41
N HIS A 13 -34.13 -25.97 41.64
CA HIS A 13 -33.90 -27.17 40.79
C HIS A 13 -33.89 -27.02 39.27
N GLY A 14 -32.72 -27.35 38.76
CA GLY A 14 -32.56 -28.21 37.58
C GLY A 14 -31.69 -27.64 36.45
N ARG A 15 -30.38 -27.92 36.50
CA ARG A 15 -29.46 -28.35 35.42
C ARG A 15 -30.01 -28.24 33.98
N GLU A 16 -29.29 -27.63 33.04
CA GLU A 16 -28.10 -28.09 32.31
C GLU A 16 -27.56 -26.99 31.36
N ASP A 17 -26.27 -26.85 31.42
CA ASP A 17 -25.26 -26.46 30.40
C ASP A 17 -25.66 -25.65 29.17
N THR A 18 -25.17 -24.41 29.08
CA THR A 18 -24.21 -23.97 28.04
C THR A 18 -23.66 -22.59 28.44
N ALA A 19 -22.47 -22.60 29.05
CA ALA A 19 -21.58 -21.43 29.09
C ALA A 19 -20.52 -21.67 28.01
N TRP A 20 -20.37 -20.73 27.12
CA TRP A 20 -19.09 -20.42 26.42
C TRP A 20 -19.28 -19.13 25.61
N ASP A 21 -18.28 -18.26 25.77
CA ASP A 21 -17.94 -17.10 24.96
C ASP A 21 -18.31 -15.71 25.50
N ASP A 22 -17.43 -15.23 26.38
CA ASP A 22 -17.17 -13.78 26.51
C ASP A 22 -15.92 -13.47 27.37
N VAL A 23 -14.74 -14.06 27.08
CA VAL A 23 -13.45 -13.68 27.71
C VAL A 23 -12.23 -13.70 26.77
N GLU A 24 -12.35 -13.75 25.46
CA GLU A 24 -11.15 -13.83 24.58
C GLU A 24 -10.86 -12.60 23.69
N THR A 25 -11.57 -11.50 23.79
CA THR A 25 -11.30 -10.32 22.95
C THR A 25 -10.22 -9.38 23.47
N SER A 26 -9.79 -9.51 24.73
CA SER A 26 -8.77 -8.61 25.29
C SER A 26 -7.32 -9.12 25.18
N ALA A 27 -7.12 -10.42 24.95
CA ALA A 27 -5.77 -11.02 24.82
C ALA A 27 -5.26 -11.05 23.37
N ALA A 28 -6.16 -11.04 22.37
CA ALA A 28 -5.80 -11.09 20.95
C ALA A 28 -5.23 -9.77 20.42
N VAL A 29 -5.62 -8.63 20.98
CA VAL A 29 -5.10 -7.31 20.60
C VAL A 29 -3.67 -7.08 21.09
N GLY A 30 -3.28 -7.72 22.17
CA GLY A 30 -1.91 -7.64 22.71
C GLY A 30 -0.88 -8.53 22.00
N MET A 31 -1.31 -9.62 21.35
CA MET A 31 -0.39 -10.52 20.63
C MET A 31 -0.16 -10.14 19.16
N LEU A 32 -1.06 -9.38 18.53
CA LEU A 32 -0.84 -8.86 17.17
C LEU A 32 0.16 -7.70 17.14
N ARG A 33 0.37 -6.99 18.25
CA ARG A 33 1.40 -5.94 18.37
C ARG A 33 2.84 -6.44 18.33
N ARG A 34 3.12 -7.75 18.55
CA ARG A 34 4.50 -8.29 18.57
C ARG A 34 4.96 -8.95 17.26
N LYS A 35 4.13 -9.03 16.22
CA LYS A 35 4.47 -9.75 14.96
C LYS A 35 4.79 -8.88 13.75
N TYR A 36 4.74 -7.57 13.84
CA TYR A 36 5.13 -6.68 12.74
C TYR A 36 6.34 -5.81 13.09
N HIS A 37 7.43 -6.47 13.53
CA HIS A 37 8.76 -5.92 13.31
C HIS A 37 9.11 -6.18 11.85
N TRP A 38 9.17 -5.16 11.05
CA TRP A 38 9.81 -5.21 9.74
C TRP A 38 11.30 -5.55 9.96
N LYS A 39 11.62 -6.84 9.87
CA LYS A 39 12.99 -7.28 9.58
C LYS A 39 13.21 -6.97 8.11
N SER A 40 14.19 -6.12 7.84
CA SER A 40 14.89 -6.09 6.56
C SER A 40 15.25 -7.52 6.16
N TYR A 41 14.77 -7.94 4.99
CA TYR A 41 15.15 -9.20 4.38
C TYR A 41 16.61 -9.07 3.94
N GLU A 42 17.48 -9.66 4.68
CA GLU A 42 18.74 -10.20 4.19
C GLU A 42 18.47 -11.66 3.83
N SER A 43 18.59 -11.97 2.53
CA SER A 43 18.54 -13.34 2.04
C SER A 43 19.90 -14.01 2.18
N PRO A 44 19.96 -15.30 2.51
CA PRO A 44 21.23 -16.04 2.58
C PRO A 44 21.73 -16.44 1.18
N GLU A 45 23.01 -16.44 1.11
CA GLU A 45 23.98 -16.80 0.09
C GLU A 45 23.60 -17.97 -0.83
N CYS A 46 23.81 -17.78 -2.13
CA CYS A 46 24.54 -18.74 -2.95
C CYS A 46 25.11 -18.07 -4.22
N CYS A 47 26.41 -18.38 -4.47
CA CYS A 47 27.18 -18.24 -5.72
C CYS A 47 27.94 -16.95 -5.99
N ARG A 48 29.24 -17.13 -5.82
CA ARG A 48 30.40 -16.31 -6.24
C ARG A 48 30.48 -16.08 -7.75
N HIS A 49 31.19 -14.99 -8.04
CA HIS A 49 31.89 -14.52 -9.25
C HIS A 49 31.08 -13.68 -10.23
N VAL A 50 31.36 -12.38 -10.27
CA VAL A 50 32.25 -11.67 -11.19
C VAL A 50 32.27 -10.19 -10.80
N VAL A 51 33.47 -9.63 -10.72
CA VAL A 51 33.81 -8.24 -10.50
C VAL A 51 33.43 -7.43 -11.74
N GLU A 52 32.71 -6.33 -11.57
CA GLU A 52 33.04 -5.05 -12.21
C GLU A 52 32.09 -3.94 -11.75
N THR A 53 32.72 -2.88 -11.37
CA THR A 53 32.32 -1.52 -11.04
C THR A 53 31.04 -0.97 -11.63
N SER A 54 30.11 -0.55 -10.76
CA SER A 54 29.31 0.65 -10.95
C SER A 54 28.64 1.09 -9.63
N GLN A 55 28.71 2.37 -9.35
CA GLN A 55 28.28 3.08 -8.15
C GLN A 55 26.84 2.77 -7.73
N PRO A 56 26.52 2.79 -6.41
CA PRO A 56 25.16 2.62 -5.93
C PRO A 56 24.35 3.90 -6.20
N SER A 57 23.24 3.74 -6.89
CA SER A 57 22.23 4.79 -7.03
C SER A 57 21.64 5.11 -5.66
N ALA A 58 21.89 6.32 -5.19
CA ALA A 58 21.33 6.90 -3.99
C ALA A 58 19.80 6.89 -4.04
N ARG A 59 19.19 6.47 -2.95
CA ARG A 59 17.79 6.81 -2.64
C ARG A 59 17.68 8.34 -2.61
N PRO A 60 16.63 8.94 -3.18
CA PRO A 60 16.46 10.38 -3.07
C PRO A 60 16.19 10.73 -1.60
N ASP A 61 17.11 11.47 -1.02
CA ASP A 61 16.95 12.08 0.30
C ASP A 61 15.72 13.00 0.28
N ILE A 62 14.86 12.84 1.27
CA ILE A 62 13.70 13.70 1.55
C ILE A 62 14.13 15.19 1.68
N TYR A 63 15.37 15.45 1.98
CA TYR A 63 15.99 16.78 2.00
C TYR A 63 15.96 17.54 0.66
N ALA A 64 15.89 16.85 -0.49
CA ALA A 64 15.83 17.52 -1.79
C ALA A 64 14.46 18.17 -2.08
N ILE A 65 13.39 17.68 -1.47
CA ILE A 65 12.03 18.18 -1.71
C ILE A 65 11.76 19.49 -0.93
N VAL A 66 12.38 19.64 0.26
CA VAL A 66 12.22 20.87 1.06
C VAL A 66 12.97 22.05 0.47
N ASN A 67 14.11 21.81 -0.22
CA ASN A 67 14.89 22.87 -0.86
C ASN A 67 14.35 23.35 -2.21
N THR A 68 13.44 22.63 -2.85
CA THR A 68 12.83 23.02 -4.14
C THR A 68 11.62 23.97 -3.99
N LEU A 69 11.17 24.23 -2.77
CA LEU A 69 10.08 25.18 -2.49
C LEU A 69 10.55 26.59 -2.08
N ARG A 70 11.83 26.94 -2.24
CA ARG A 70 12.26 28.35 -2.16
C ARG A 70 11.81 29.09 -3.41
N LEU A 71 10.80 29.89 -3.28
CA LEU A 71 10.41 30.91 -4.24
C LEU A 71 11.58 31.90 -4.47
N PRO A 72 11.86 32.33 -5.71
CA PRO A 72 12.91 33.30 -5.99
C PRO A 72 12.53 34.65 -5.40
N GLN A 73 13.37 35.18 -4.52
CA GLN A 73 13.34 36.58 -4.15
C GLN A 73 13.82 37.36 -5.38
N LYS A 74 12.96 38.25 -5.87
CA LYS A 74 13.27 39.25 -6.88
C LYS A 74 14.34 40.22 -6.31
N GLU A 75 15.55 40.17 -6.84
CA GLU A 75 16.47 41.27 -6.81
C GLU A 75 15.89 42.42 -7.66
N SER A 76 15.52 43.52 -7.03
CA SER A 76 15.34 44.82 -7.70
C SER A 76 16.62 45.61 -7.52
N ARG A 77 17.49 45.60 -8.53
CA ARG A 77 18.49 46.66 -8.73
C ARG A 77 17.75 47.95 -9.10
N GLY A 78 17.87 48.97 -8.25
CA GLY A 78 17.54 50.33 -8.56
C GLY A 78 18.73 51.22 -8.25
N ASN A 79 19.47 51.61 -9.30
CA ASN A 79 20.41 52.71 -9.29
C ASN A 79 19.65 54.00 -9.00
N PHE A 80 20.13 54.81 -8.08
CA PHE A 80 20.01 56.27 -8.18
C PHE A 80 21.26 56.96 -7.64
N SER A 81 21.77 57.80 -8.49
CA SER A 81 22.93 58.68 -8.39
C SER A 81 22.71 59.89 -7.48
N LEU A 82 23.80 60.29 -6.82
CA LEU A 82 24.32 61.62 -6.58
C LEU A 82 23.30 62.79 -6.44
N GLN A 83 23.31 63.46 -5.26
CA GLN A 83 23.54 64.91 -5.22
C GLN A 83 24.13 65.34 -3.88
N ARG A 84 25.06 66.24 -4.01
CA ARG A 84 25.94 66.92 -3.11
C ARG A 84 25.22 68.21 -2.70
N GLU A 85 25.27 68.61 -1.43
CA GLU A 85 25.26 70.02 -1.02
C GLU A 85 25.90 70.17 0.37
N GLU A 86 26.68 71.01 0.42
CA GLU A 86 27.62 71.85 1.13
C GLU A 86 27.01 72.62 2.32
N GLY A 87 27.91 72.97 3.24
CA GLY A 87 27.82 74.09 4.18
C GLY A 87 27.84 73.62 5.65
N GLY A 88 28.68 74.08 6.50
CA GLY A 88 29.71 75.06 6.55
C GLY A 88 30.08 75.33 8.02
N ASN A 89 31.38 75.60 8.25
CA ASN A 89 31.95 76.48 9.30
C ASN A 89 31.68 76.18 10.80
N ALA A 90 32.61 76.27 11.70
CA ALA A 90 33.85 77.03 11.87
C ALA A 90 34.57 76.63 13.17
N ALA A 91 35.88 76.62 13.07
CA ALA A 91 36.88 77.35 13.94
C ALA A 91 36.89 77.01 15.42
N SER A 92 37.96 76.78 16.00
CA SER A 92 39.28 77.37 16.36
C SER A 92 39.71 76.68 17.65
N ASP A 93 40.90 76.45 18.05
CA ASP A 93 42.17 77.08 18.06
C ASP A 93 43.24 76.16 18.65
N GLN A 94 44.41 76.23 18.08
CA GLN A 94 45.69 75.90 18.69
C GLN A 94 46.09 77.07 19.63
N PRO A 95 47.20 77.11 20.42
CA PRO A 95 48.52 76.66 20.09
C PRO A 95 49.51 76.27 21.24
N ARG A 96 50.63 75.65 20.74
CA ARG A 96 52.07 75.88 21.12
C ARG A 96 52.48 75.77 22.57
N SER A 97 53.60 75.09 22.87
CA SER A 97 55.06 75.22 22.64
C SER A 97 55.75 74.48 23.81
N GLY A 98 56.88 73.96 23.77
CA GLY A 98 58.14 74.24 23.12
C GLY A 98 59.24 73.45 23.86
N GLN A 99 60.22 73.11 23.09
CA GLN A 99 61.66 73.15 23.38
C GLN A 99 62.26 72.18 24.42
N GLN A 100 63.05 71.22 24.01
CA GLN A 100 64.49 71.25 23.61
C GLN A 100 65.46 70.95 24.76
N LYS A 101 66.40 69.98 24.41
CA LYS A 101 67.84 69.84 24.80
C LYS A 101 68.07 69.29 26.22
N THR A 102 68.94 68.35 26.42
CA THR A 102 70.34 68.09 26.01
C THR A 102 70.82 66.76 26.55
N ARG A 103 71.51 65.98 25.74
CA ARG A 103 72.86 65.49 25.83
C ARG A 103 73.30 64.61 26.99
N GLU A 104 73.67 63.42 26.56
CA GLU A 104 75.03 62.77 26.66
C GLU A 104 75.41 61.99 27.92
N THR A 105 75.81 60.77 27.55
CA THR A 105 76.83 59.91 28.15
C THR A 105 76.54 59.11 29.44
N SER A 106 76.37 57.83 29.19
CA SER A 106 77.23 56.82 29.83
C SER A 106 77.10 55.44 29.21
N ARG A 107 78.06 55.07 28.41
CA ARG A 107 78.34 53.72 27.99
C ARG A 107 78.86 52.84 29.11
N ARG A 108 78.45 51.54 29.06
CA ARG A 108 79.05 50.39 29.73
C ARG A 108 78.38 49.96 31.04
N SER A 109 77.64 48.91 30.95
CA SER A 109 77.41 47.78 31.87
C SER A 109 75.97 47.29 31.89
N PHE A 110 75.43 46.85 30.74
CA PHE A 110 74.13 46.18 30.70
C PHE A 110 74.06 45.07 29.65
N THR A 111 75.18 44.34 29.38
CA THR A 111 75.14 43.23 28.38
C THR A 111 74.95 41.84 28.96
N ALA A 112 75.05 41.66 30.29
CA ALA A 112 74.85 40.31 30.88
C ALA A 112 73.48 40.07 31.48
N ILE A 113 72.79 41.12 32.03
CA ILE A 113 71.44 40.96 32.61
C ILE A 113 70.33 40.94 31.51
N GLY A 114 70.56 41.65 30.42
CA GLY A 114 69.61 41.67 29.29
C GLY A 114 69.54 40.32 28.53
N VAL A 115 70.65 39.62 28.37
CA VAL A 115 70.73 38.30 27.77
C VAL A 115 70.09 37.25 28.66
N LEU A 116 70.26 37.34 29.97
CA LEU A 116 69.63 36.41 30.96
C LEU A 116 68.09 36.60 30.95
N HIS A 117 67.63 37.86 30.91
CA HIS A 117 66.17 38.14 30.80
C HIS A 117 65.57 37.70 29.46
N LEU A 118 66.29 37.86 28.38
CA LEU A 118 65.84 37.42 27.06
C LEU A 118 65.82 35.87 26.98
N LEU A 119 66.82 35.18 27.57
CA LEU A 119 66.84 33.71 27.64
C LEU A 119 65.76 33.16 28.58
N VAL A 120 65.41 33.85 29.68
CA VAL A 120 64.28 33.48 30.55
C VAL A 120 62.96 33.77 29.87
N LEU A 121 62.79 34.86 29.13
CA LEU A 121 61.59 35.15 28.34
C LEU A 121 61.46 34.19 27.16
N VAL A 122 62.51 33.84 26.45
CA VAL A 122 62.50 32.84 25.39
C VAL A 122 62.26 31.45 25.95
N GLY A 123 62.87 31.12 27.13
CA GLY A 123 62.55 29.87 27.83
C GLY A 123 61.11 29.79 28.34
N LEU A 124 60.53 30.90 28.83
CA LEU A 124 59.09 30.99 29.17
C LEU A 124 58.21 30.94 27.94
N PHE A 125 58.63 31.52 26.80
CA PHE A 125 57.90 31.36 25.54
C PHE A 125 58.03 29.96 24.94
N ALA A 126 59.18 29.29 25.09
CA ALA A 126 59.36 27.91 24.65
C ALA A 126 58.68 26.87 25.53
N LEU A 127 58.35 27.23 26.81
CA LEU A 127 57.51 26.42 27.71
C LEU A 127 56.02 26.71 27.56
N GLY A 128 55.64 27.74 26.75
CA GLY A 128 54.24 28.21 26.59
C GLY A 128 53.49 27.64 25.42
N THR A 129 54.06 26.77 24.55
CA THR A 129 53.32 26.01 23.59
C THR A 129 53.09 24.56 24.04
N ALA A 130 52.62 24.40 25.27
CA ALA A 130 51.84 23.20 25.54
C ALA A 130 50.55 23.37 24.74
N GLU A 131 50.50 22.85 23.53
CA GLU A 131 49.25 22.55 22.88
C GLU A 131 48.40 21.87 23.95
N ALA A 132 47.33 22.53 24.38
CA ALA A 132 46.31 21.93 25.22
C ALA A 132 45.73 20.78 24.43
N ARG A 133 46.36 19.59 24.50
CA ARG A 133 45.84 18.38 23.90
C ARG A 133 44.47 18.18 24.50
N THR A 134 43.46 18.45 23.70
CA THR A 134 42.08 18.13 24.07
C THR A 134 42.01 16.64 24.37
N PHE A 135 41.47 16.34 25.55
CA PHE A 135 41.36 14.95 26.00
C PHE A 135 40.21 14.29 25.22
N CYS A 136 40.55 13.33 24.39
CA CYS A 136 39.56 12.51 23.72
C CYS A 136 39.28 11.25 24.55
N PRO A 137 38.04 11.03 25.04
CA PRO A 137 37.71 9.85 25.84
C PRO A 137 37.93 8.54 25.08
N THR A 138 38.23 7.47 25.77
CA THR A 138 38.37 6.13 25.20
C THR A 138 37.09 5.70 24.51
N GLY A 139 37.20 5.20 23.27
CA GLY A 139 36.06 4.82 22.44
C GLY A 139 35.41 5.97 21.66
N CYS A 140 35.94 7.20 21.79
CA CYS A 140 35.51 8.36 21.02
C CYS A 140 36.55 8.71 19.94
N THR A 141 36.08 9.42 18.92
CA THR A 141 36.89 10.14 17.94
C THR A 141 36.62 11.62 18.08
N CYS A 142 37.69 12.40 18.24
CA CYS A 142 37.63 13.86 18.38
C CYS A 142 38.37 14.49 17.23
N ASP A 143 37.68 15.33 16.47
CA ASP A 143 38.19 16.06 15.32
C ASP A 143 38.09 17.56 15.62
N ASP A 144 39.25 18.16 15.98
CA ASP A 144 39.33 19.58 16.33
C ASP A 144 39.26 20.50 15.09
N ASP A 145 39.53 19.98 13.88
CA ASP A 145 39.44 20.75 12.64
C ASP A 145 37.97 20.94 12.21
N THR A 146 37.17 19.87 12.31
CA THR A 146 35.73 19.92 12.01
C THR A 146 34.87 20.24 13.25
N LEU A 147 35.46 20.31 14.44
CA LEU A 147 34.80 20.55 15.73
C LEU A 147 33.70 19.48 16.03
N VAL A 148 33.98 18.23 15.66
CA VAL A 148 33.09 17.08 15.81
C VAL A 148 33.67 16.07 16.80
N VAL A 149 32.86 15.67 17.75
CA VAL A 149 33.18 14.55 18.65
C VAL A 149 32.14 13.45 18.47
N SER A 150 32.63 12.24 18.20
CA SER A 150 31.78 11.05 18.04
C SER A 150 32.21 9.95 19.02
N CYS A 151 31.27 9.57 19.90
CA CYS A 151 31.42 8.54 20.92
C CYS A 151 30.33 7.47 20.77
N VAL A 152 30.13 6.93 19.54
CA VAL A 152 29.11 5.93 19.27
C VAL A 152 29.50 4.58 19.90
N GLY A 153 28.65 4.03 20.75
CA GLY A 153 28.89 2.73 21.40
C GLY A 153 30.12 2.70 22.36
N ALA A 154 30.56 3.85 22.83
CA ALA A 154 31.75 3.97 23.70
C ALA A 154 31.51 3.51 25.16
N ASN A 155 30.33 2.93 25.47
CA ASN A 155 29.92 2.50 26.81
C ASN A 155 29.92 3.61 27.87
N LEU A 156 29.65 4.85 27.48
CA LEU A 156 29.59 5.99 28.38
C LEU A 156 28.35 5.96 29.28
N ASP A 157 28.52 6.15 30.57
CA ASP A 157 27.42 6.32 31.55
C ASP A 157 27.05 7.80 31.76
N VAL A 158 27.95 8.72 31.42
CA VAL A 158 27.81 10.18 31.57
C VAL A 158 28.30 10.91 30.33
N ILE A 159 27.86 12.15 30.14
CA ILE A 159 28.34 13.03 29.09
C ILE A 159 29.78 13.48 29.41
N PRO A 160 30.75 13.34 28.50
CA PRO A 160 32.12 13.82 28.74
C PRO A 160 32.18 15.33 28.96
N ILE A 161 32.97 15.79 29.93
CA ILE A 161 33.11 17.21 30.32
C ILE A 161 34.46 17.82 29.94
N ALA A 162 35.42 17.02 29.48
CA ALA A 162 36.79 17.45 29.19
C ALA A 162 37.10 17.48 27.67
N LEU A 163 36.11 17.81 26.85
CA LEU A 163 36.24 17.95 25.41
C LEU A 163 36.65 19.39 25.05
N ASN A 164 37.02 19.61 23.78
CA ASN A 164 37.23 20.96 23.24
C ASN A 164 35.96 21.81 23.47
N PRO A 165 36.04 22.96 24.15
CA PRO A 165 34.86 23.81 24.43
C PRO A 165 34.17 24.36 23.16
N SER A 166 34.90 24.47 22.04
CA SER A 166 34.39 25.03 20.78
C SER A 166 33.68 24.00 19.90
N ILE A 167 33.49 22.76 20.39
CA ILE A 167 32.81 21.72 19.59
C ILE A 167 31.42 22.19 19.14
N GLN A 168 31.11 21.90 17.87
CA GLN A 168 29.83 22.21 17.27
C GLN A 168 28.88 21.01 17.14
N ARG A 169 29.47 19.81 17.10
CA ARG A 169 28.69 18.57 17.01
C ARG A 169 29.21 17.53 17.99
N ILE A 170 28.30 16.93 18.76
CA ILE A 170 28.58 15.81 19.64
C ILE A 170 27.61 14.67 19.37
N VAL A 171 28.16 13.47 19.10
CA VAL A 171 27.40 12.25 18.86
C VAL A 171 27.68 11.26 19.98
N LEU A 172 26.71 11.05 20.85
CA LEU A 172 26.77 10.19 22.05
C LEU A 172 25.82 8.98 21.91
N LYS A 173 25.50 8.62 20.67
CA LYS A 173 24.54 7.56 20.34
C LYS A 173 25.02 6.19 20.83
N GLU A 174 24.04 5.31 21.21
CA GLU A 174 24.32 3.91 21.60
C GLU A 174 25.21 3.77 22.84
N ASN A 175 24.96 4.60 23.86
CA ASN A 175 25.64 4.54 25.15
C ASN A 175 24.70 4.18 26.31
N ARG A 176 25.11 4.38 27.54
CA ARG A 176 24.35 4.04 28.77
C ARG A 176 23.96 5.27 29.57
N ILE A 177 23.94 6.44 28.96
CA ILE A 177 23.69 7.72 29.64
C ILE A 177 22.26 7.73 30.18
N LYS A 178 22.09 8.03 31.47
CA LYS A 178 20.79 7.98 32.15
C LYS A 178 20.16 9.35 32.37
N ILE A 179 20.96 10.40 32.44
CA ILE A 179 20.51 11.76 32.71
C ILE A 179 21.36 12.75 31.91
N VAL A 180 20.75 13.84 31.48
CA VAL A 180 21.45 14.99 30.89
C VAL A 180 21.79 15.95 31.99
N ASP A 181 23.05 15.90 32.47
CA ASP A 181 23.51 16.81 33.51
C ASP A 181 23.71 18.23 32.93
N ALA A 182 23.07 19.22 33.53
CA ALA A 182 23.22 20.63 33.15
C ALA A 182 24.68 21.10 33.20
N ALA A 183 25.47 20.59 34.18
CA ALA A 183 26.88 20.89 34.29
C ALA A 183 27.72 20.36 33.11
N ALA A 184 27.29 19.29 32.48
CA ALA A 184 28.02 18.71 31.33
C ALA A 184 27.99 19.60 30.10
N PHE A 185 26.84 20.21 29.78
CA PHE A 185 26.69 21.03 28.57
C PHE A 185 27.05 22.51 28.76
N GLN A 186 27.17 23.01 29.97
CA GLN A 186 27.44 24.44 30.21
C GLN A 186 28.75 24.94 29.55
N PHE A 187 29.72 24.02 29.32
CA PHE A 187 31.01 24.35 28.71
C PHE A 187 30.99 24.37 27.17
N TYR A 188 29.92 23.85 26.54
CA TYR A 188 29.83 23.66 25.09
C TYR A 188 28.79 24.58 24.49
N GLY A 189 28.98 25.92 24.62
CA GLY A 189 28.02 26.92 24.17
C GLY A 189 27.82 26.99 22.64
N ASP A 190 28.82 26.53 21.87
CA ASP A 190 28.82 26.60 20.41
C ASP A 190 28.19 25.35 19.74
N LEU A 191 27.67 24.40 20.51
CA LEU A 191 27.01 23.22 19.99
C LEU A 191 25.83 23.59 19.06
N LYS A 192 25.85 23.00 17.86
CA LYS A 192 24.79 23.07 16.85
C LYS A 192 24.02 21.77 16.72
N ASN A 193 24.67 20.63 17.00
CA ASN A 193 24.06 19.31 16.86
C ASN A 193 24.44 18.43 18.06
N VAL A 194 23.42 17.84 18.70
CA VAL A 194 23.57 16.89 19.81
C VAL A 194 22.77 15.64 19.52
N ASP A 195 23.44 14.48 19.44
CA ASP A 195 22.78 13.19 19.29
C ASP A 195 23.01 12.32 20.53
N LEU A 196 21.96 12.14 21.33
CA LEU A 196 21.84 11.29 22.50
C LEU A 196 20.94 10.07 22.24
N SER A 197 20.73 9.71 20.99
CA SER A 197 19.86 8.59 20.62
C SER A 197 20.35 7.26 21.17
N SER A 198 19.42 6.34 21.41
CA SER A 198 19.74 4.97 21.88
C SER A 198 20.56 4.96 23.18
N ASN A 199 20.08 5.69 24.18
CA ASN A 199 20.63 5.74 25.52
C ASN A 199 19.58 5.26 26.55
N HIS A 200 19.81 5.56 27.83
CA HIS A 200 18.93 5.17 28.93
C HIS A 200 18.34 6.39 29.66
N LEU A 201 18.18 7.51 28.95
CA LEU A 201 17.62 8.73 29.49
C LEU A 201 16.18 8.50 29.95
N PHE A 202 15.86 8.74 31.22
CA PHE A 202 14.51 8.62 31.76
C PHE A 202 13.87 9.99 32.08
N THR A 203 14.69 11.03 32.23
CA THR A 203 14.28 12.43 32.40
C THR A 203 15.35 13.37 31.88
N ILE A 204 14.94 14.61 31.60
CA ILE A 204 15.83 15.72 31.28
C ILE A 204 15.55 16.80 32.32
N PRO A 205 16.48 17.07 33.24
CA PRO A 205 16.32 18.12 34.26
C PRO A 205 16.12 19.50 33.66
N ASN A 206 15.43 20.36 34.37
CA ASN A 206 15.31 21.76 34.01
C ASN A 206 16.68 22.42 33.94
N GLY A 207 16.93 23.25 32.93
CA GLY A 207 18.20 23.95 32.77
C GLY A 207 19.31 23.12 32.12
N SER A 208 19.05 21.82 31.75
CA SER A 208 20.04 20.99 31.06
C SER A 208 20.57 21.60 29.77
N PHE A 209 19.82 22.48 29.15
CA PHE A 209 20.16 23.11 27.86
C PHE A 209 20.22 24.66 27.92
N ASP A 210 20.33 25.26 29.10
CA ASP A 210 20.30 26.74 29.25
C ASP A 210 21.42 27.44 28.49
N ALA A 211 22.57 26.80 28.33
CA ALA A 211 23.73 27.33 27.63
C ALA A 211 23.68 27.12 26.10
N GLN A 212 22.83 26.21 25.57
CA GLN A 212 22.84 25.76 24.17
C GLN A 212 21.99 26.67 23.29
N ARG A 213 22.30 27.96 23.27
CA ARG A 213 21.53 28.96 22.50
C ARG A 213 21.67 28.84 20.98
N HIS A 214 22.73 28.16 20.53
CA HIS A 214 23.05 27.96 19.11
C HIS A 214 22.67 26.57 18.61
N LEU A 215 22.11 25.68 19.47
CA LEU A 215 21.72 24.33 19.10
C LEU A 215 20.60 24.37 18.06
N VAL A 216 20.84 23.64 16.95
CA VAL A 216 19.95 23.53 15.78
C VAL A 216 19.22 22.19 15.78
N GLU A 217 19.92 21.12 16.12
CA GLU A 217 19.38 19.75 16.12
C GLU A 217 19.60 19.04 17.44
N LEU A 218 18.56 18.44 18.00
CA LEU A 218 18.62 17.62 19.21
C LEU A 218 17.92 16.29 18.98
N HIS A 219 18.70 15.21 18.99
CA HIS A 219 18.19 13.85 18.82
C HIS A 219 18.21 13.08 20.15
N LEU A 220 17.03 12.66 20.62
CA LEU A 220 16.76 11.97 21.88
C LEU A 220 15.99 10.65 21.65
N LYS A 221 15.95 10.15 20.39
CA LYS A 221 15.19 8.96 20.04
C LYS A 221 15.72 7.69 20.73
N HIS A 222 14.85 6.67 20.88
CA HIS A 222 15.19 5.39 21.51
C HIS A 222 15.75 5.57 22.92
N ASN A 223 15.02 6.27 23.79
CA ASN A 223 15.33 6.47 25.20
C ASN A 223 14.14 6.00 26.08
N LYS A 224 14.15 6.37 27.34
CA LYS A 224 13.11 6.01 28.33
C LYS A 224 12.44 7.24 28.93
N ILE A 225 12.45 8.36 28.20
CA ILE A 225 11.92 9.64 28.68
C ILE A 225 10.40 9.52 28.85
N SER A 226 9.93 9.65 30.10
CA SER A 226 8.50 9.52 30.43
C SER A 226 7.85 10.85 30.79
N ALA A 227 8.63 11.82 31.23
CA ALA A 227 8.11 13.11 31.62
C ALA A 227 9.05 14.25 31.19
N LEU A 228 8.42 15.32 30.69
CA LEU A 228 9.06 16.59 30.35
C LEU A 228 8.29 17.72 31.05
N THR A 229 8.97 18.81 31.32
CA THR A 229 8.40 20.00 31.94
C THR A 229 8.45 21.18 30.96
N GLU A 230 7.72 22.25 31.25
CA GLU A 230 7.76 23.48 30.46
C GLU A 230 9.19 24.05 30.32
N LYS A 231 10.05 23.84 31.35
CA LYS A 231 11.42 24.36 31.40
C LYS A 231 12.47 23.41 30.83
N THR A 232 12.08 22.20 30.39
CA THR A 232 13.03 21.20 29.88
C THR A 232 13.84 21.73 28.70
N PHE A 233 13.22 22.45 27.80
CA PHE A 233 13.84 23.00 26.58
C PHE A 233 14.20 24.49 26.70
N GLN A 234 14.23 25.02 27.91
CA GLN A 234 14.70 26.40 28.13
C GLN A 234 16.13 26.54 27.61
N GLY A 235 16.45 27.68 26.96
CA GLY A 235 17.76 27.92 26.32
C GLY A 235 17.82 27.60 24.84
N LEU A 236 17.05 26.64 24.31
CA LEU A 236 17.11 26.16 22.93
C LEU A 236 16.45 27.12 21.92
N LYS A 237 16.91 28.35 21.84
CA LYS A 237 16.30 29.43 21.04
C LYS A 237 16.48 29.29 19.53
N SER A 238 17.44 28.46 19.09
CA SER A 238 17.77 28.25 17.68
C SER A 238 17.40 26.86 17.18
N LEU A 239 16.76 26.03 18.01
CA LEU A 239 16.42 24.65 17.67
C LEU A 239 15.40 24.62 16.54
N THR A 240 15.73 23.88 15.48
CA THR A 240 14.88 23.63 14.32
C THR A 240 14.40 22.18 14.24
N VAL A 241 15.18 21.23 14.75
CA VAL A 241 14.83 19.79 14.76
C VAL A 241 14.88 19.22 16.17
N LEU A 242 13.77 18.66 16.62
CA LEU A 242 13.69 17.91 17.89
C LEU A 242 13.14 16.51 17.64
N ASN A 243 13.95 15.49 17.92
CA ASN A 243 13.52 14.11 17.78
C ASN A 243 13.41 13.43 19.16
N LEU A 244 12.17 13.11 19.55
CA LEU A 244 11.77 12.40 20.77
C LEU A 244 11.12 11.03 20.48
N ARG A 245 11.28 10.52 19.23
CA ARG A 245 10.71 9.23 18.81
C ARG A 245 11.15 8.08 19.70
N ASP A 246 10.26 7.11 19.89
CA ASP A 246 10.49 5.89 20.67
C ASP A 246 10.99 6.22 22.10
N ASN A 247 10.08 6.86 22.86
CA ASN A 247 10.21 7.17 24.26
C ASN A 247 8.94 6.74 25.01
N TYR A 248 8.75 7.17 26.25
CA TYR A 248 7.62 6.77 27.11
C TYR A 248 6.71 7.95 27.49
N LEU A 249 6.63 8.97 26.63
CA LEU A 249 5.77 10.13 26.86
C LEU A 249 4.29 9.73 26.82
N GLU A 250 3.51 10.14 27.84
CA GLU A 250 2.08 9.81 27.94
C GLU A 250 1.16 11.03 27.73
N THR A 251 1.62 12.20 28.16
CA THR A 251 0.84 13.44 28.08
C THR A 251 1.70 14.59 27.62
N LEU A 252 1.23 15.35 26.64
CA LEU A 252 1.83 16.62 26.22
C LEU A 252 1.08 17.76 26.91
N LYS A 253 1.72 18.42 27.86
CA LYS A 253 1.14 19.50 28.65
C LYS A 253 1.19 20.84 27.91
N ASN A 254 0.34 21.78 28.34
CA ASN A 254 0.37 23.15 27.86
C ASN A 254 1.77 23.77 28.04
N GLY A 255 2.24 24.51 27.05
CA GLY A 255 3.52 25.23 27.11
C GLY A 255 4.78 24.38 27.02
N LEU A 256 4.67 23.04 26.85
CA LEU A 256 5.81 22.12 26.85
C LEU A 256 6.92 22.55 25.88
N PHE A 257 6.58 23.05 24.72
CA PHE A 257 7.51 23.48 23.68
C PHE A 257 7.59 25.00 23.51
N ALA A 258 7.15 25.78 24.50
CA ALA A 258 7.02 27.24 24.39
C ALA A 258 8.34 27.98 24.12
N TYR A 259 9.49 27.38 24.46
CA TYR A 259 10.83 27.95 24.20
C TYR A 259 11.36 27.69 22.78
N LEU A 260 10.69 26.81 21.99
CA LEU A 260 11.16 26.33 20.70
C LEU A 260 10.53 27.12 19.52
N SER A 261 10.63 28.45 19.57
CA SER A 261 9.93 29.33 18.59
C SER A 261 10.43 29.23 17.14
N LYS A 262 11.57 28.54 16.90
CA LYS A 262 12.12 28.30 15.56
C LYS A 262 12.01 26.84 15.12
N LEU A 263 11.30 26.01 15.89
CA LEU A 263 11.19 24.58 15.58
C LEU A 263 10.45 24.39 14.26
N GLU A 264 11.04 23.62 13.37
CA GLU A 264 10.51 23.27 12.04
C GLU A 264 10.07 21.79 11.97
N GLU A 265 10.76 20.90 12.69
CA GLU A 265 10.45 19.47 12.75
C GLU A 265 10.37 18.97 14.19
N LEU A 266 9.29 18.27 14.53
CA LEU A 266 9.06 17.63 15.82
C LEU A 266 8.63 16.17 15.63
N ASP A 267 9.48 15.25 16.09
CA ASP A 267 9.17 13.83 16.05
C ASP A 267 8.83 13.31 17.46
N LEU A 268 7.56 12.98 17.67
CA LEU A 268 6.96 12.40 18.87
C LEU A 268 6.38 11.00 18.59
N GLY A 269 6.69 10.41 17.43
CA GLY A 269 6.24 9.08 17.05
C GLY A 269 6.69 8.00 18.01
N GLN A 270 6.00 6.86 18.01
CA GLN A 270 6.35 5.68 18.82
C GLN A 270 6.51 6.01 20.32
N ASN A 271 5.55 6.75 20.87
CA ASN A 271 5.44 7.04 22.29
C ASN A 271 4.17 6.38 22.89
N ARG A 272 3.77 6.81 24.07
CA ARG A 272 2.54 6.36 24.74
C ARG A 272 1.52 7.49 24.86
N ILE A 273 1.59 8.49 23.96
CA ILE A 273 0.81 9.71 24.09
C ILE A 273 -0.67 9.38 23.90
N SER A 274 -1.42 9.54 24.98
CA SER A 274 -2.87 9.37 25.03
C SER A 274 -3.61 10.70 25.14
N LYS A 275 -2.90 11.77 25.58
CA LYS A 275 -3.48 13.10 25.79
C LYS A 275 -2.54 14.19 25.30
N VAL A 276 -3.10 15.12 24.51
CA VAL A 276 -2.44 16.36 24.11
C VAL A 276 -3.30 17.53 24.60
N GLU A 277 -2.76 18.37 25.49
CA GLU A 277 -3.47 19.54 26.01
C GLU A 277 -3.56 20.64 24.94
N PRO A 278 -4.62 21.48 24.92
CA PRO A 278 -4.85 22.47 23.85
C PRO A 278 -3.71 23.46 23.62
N GLY A 279 -2.92 23.76 24.65
CA GLY A 279 -1.77 24.68 24.57
C GLY A 279 -0.42 23.98 24.38
N ALA A 280 -0.38 22.66 24.10
CA ALA A 280 0.88 21.91 24.01
C ALA A 280 1.81 22.43 22.92
N PHE A 281 1.26 22.81 21.77
CA PHE A 281 1.99 23.30 20.60
C PHE A 281 1.89 24.82 20.43
N GLN A 282 1.42 25.56 21.44
CA GLN A 282 1.43 27.02 21.38
C GLN A 282 2.84 27.54 21.11
N LYS A 283 2.94 28.57 20.26
CA LYS A 283 4.18 29.23 19.81
C LYS A 283 5.05 28.43 18.83
N LEU A 284 4.62 27.25 18.36
CA LEU A 284 5.29 26.52 17.28
C LEU A 284 4.82 26.98 15.89
N GLY A 285 4.67 28.29 15.65
CA GLY A 285 4.19 28.83 14.40
C GLY A 285 5.09 28.59 13.18
N THR A 286 6.32 28.13 13.39
CA THR A 286 7.28 27.75 12.34
C THR A 286 7.29 26.26 12.02
N LEU A 287 6.56 25.44 12.80
CA LEU A 287 6.57 23.98 12.68
C LEU A 287 5.99 23.57 11.32
N ARG A 288 6.76 22.79 10.58
CA ARG A 288 6.44 22.30 9.24
C ARG A 288 6.11 20.82 9.21
N VAL A 289 6.78 20.03 10.03
CA VAL A 289 6.62 18.57 10.08
C VAL A 289 6.37 18.12 11.51
N LEU A 290 5.29 17.38 11.72
CA LEU A 290 4.91 16.82 13.01
C LEU A 290 4.63 15.32 12.88
N TYR A 291 5.38 14.52 13.64
CA TYR A 291 5.12 13.08 13.80
C TYR A 291 4.48 12.82 15.16
N LEU A 292 3.30 12.22 15.13
CA LEU A 292 2.53 11.70 16.28
C LEU A 292 2.08 10.25 16.04
N ASP A 293 2.65 9.60 15.03
CA ASP A 293 2.33 8.23 14.65
C ASP A 293 2.74 7.23 15.74
N ASP A 294 2.04 6.07 15.74
CA ASP A 294 2.27 4.97 16.69
C ASP A 294 2.24 5.44 18.16
N ASN A 295 1.10 6.04 18.52
CA ASN A 295 0.78 6.52 19.86
C ASN A 295 -0.58 5.94 20.33
N GLN A 296 -1.17 6.49 21.40
CA GLN A 296 -2.42 6.00 22.01
C GLN A 296 -3.55 7.02 21.95
N LEU A 297 -3.50 7.97 21.01
CA LEU A 297 -4.54 8.97 20.83
C LEU A 297 -5.85 8.31 20.39
N ARG A 298 -6.94 8.66 21.04
CA ARG A 298 -8.29 8.16 20.71
C ARG A 298 -9.12 9.13 19.88
N THR A 299 -8.72 10.39 19.88
CA THR A 299 -9.36 11.49 19.12
C THR A 299 -8.27 12.38 18.55
N ILE A 300 -8.58 13.04 17.42
CA ILE A 300 -7.70 14.07 16.87
C ILE A 300 -7.59 15.23 17.85
N PRO A 301 -6.38 15.67 18.23
CA PRO A 301 -6.20 16.79 19.16
C PRO A 301 -6.34 18.16 18.44
N SER A 302 -7.48 18.38 17.75
CA SER A 302 -7.72 19.56 16.90
C SER A 302 -7.42 20.90 17.58
N PRO A 303 -7.80 21.12 18.87
CA PRO A 303 -7.48 22.38 19.54
C PRO A 303 -5.98 22.62 19.72
N ALA A 304 -5.20 21.56 19.88
CA ALA A 304 -3.73 21.68 20.02
C ALA A 304 -3.06 21.88 18.65
N LEU A 305 -3.60 21.31 17.58
CA LEU A 305 -3.07 21.43 16.21
C LEU A 305 -3.39 22.79 15.59
N ALA A 306 -4.51 23.41 15.91
CA ALA A 306 -5.01 24.64 15.29
C ALA A 306 -3.99 25.81 15.22
N PRO A 307 -3.07 26.02 16.19
CA PRO A 307 -2.06 27.07 16.11
C PRO A 307 -0.93 26.83 15.10
N LEU A 308 -0.82 25.62 14.52
CA LEU A 308 0.29 25.20 13.66
C LEU A 308 0.07 25.65 12.19
N ASN A 309 -0.05 26.94 11.95
CA ASN A 309 -0.42 27.51 10.64
C ASN A 309 0.59 27.25 9.51
N ALA A 310 1.85 26.94 9.84
CA ALA A 310 2.89 26.62 8.87
C ALA A 310 3.04 25.11 8.62
N LEU A 311 2.23 24.26 9.29
CA LEU A 311 2.36 22.81 9.21
C LEU A 311 2.08 22.32 7.78
N ALA A 312 3.08 21.66 7.20
CA ALA A 312 3.03 21.10 5.86
C ALA A 312 2.83 19.57 5.86
N GLU A 313 3.33 18.89 6.90
CA GLU A 313 3.25 17.44 7.01
C GLU A 313 2.80 17.02 8.41
N LEU A 314 1.76 16.20 8.48
CA LEU A 314 1.24 15.60 9.71
C LEU A 314 1.16 14.08 9.56
N HIS A 315 1.93 13.38 10.38
CA HIS A 315 1.88 11.92 10.51
C HIS A 315 1.26 11.58 11.86
N ILE A 316 0.01 11.10 11.85
CA ILE A 316 -0.76 10.80 13.06
C ILE A 316 -1.40 9.40 12.99
N GLY A 317 -0.97 8.58 12.02
CA GLY A 317 -1.40 7.20 11.86
C GLY A 317 -1.01 6.30 13.04
N TRP A 318 -1.44 5.03 12.99
CA TRP A 318 -1.15 4.03 14.02
C TRP A 318 -1.49 4.49 15.45
N ASN A 319 -2.64 5.17 15.57
CA ASN A 319 -3.28 5.57 16.82
C ASN A 319 -4.58 4.76 17.02
N ALA A 320 -5.47 5.20 17.88
CA ALA A 320 -6.70 4.49 18.20
C ALA A 320 -7.96 5.33 17.88
N PHE A 321 -7.94 6.06 16.77
CA PHE A 321 -9.12 6.83 16.32
C PHE A 321 -10.15 5.88 15.74
N SER A 322 -11.44 6.02 16.14
CA SER A 322 -12.53 5.31 15.47
C SER A 322 -13.18 6.17 14.38
N SER A 323 -13.13 7.51 14.51
CA SER A 323 -13.75 8.43 13.57
C SER A 323 -12.98 9.74 13.45
N LEU A 324 -13.19 10.42 12.32
CA LEU A 324 -12.75 11.81 12.12
C LEU A 324 -13.99 12.72 12.23
N PRO A 325 -14.04 13.64 13.20
CA PRO A 325 -15.13 14.59 13.34
C PRO A 325 -15.02 15.73 12.29
N ASP A 326 -16.07 16.51 12.19
CA ASP A 326 -16.02 17.76 11.44
C ASP A 326 -14.92 18.69 11.97
N ASP A 327 -14.30 19.45 11.07
CA ASP A 327 -13.23 20.40 11.38
C ASP A 327 -12.03 19.76 12.13
N ALA A 328 -11.78 18.46 11.96
CA ALA A 328 -10.71 17.71 12.65
C ALA A 328 -9.33 18.37 12.50
N PHE A 329 -9.06 19.00 11.36
CA PHE A 329 -7.78 19.62 11.01
C PHE A 329 -7.90 21.14 10.78
N LYS A 330 -8.87 21.77 11.41
CA LYS A 330 -9.10 23.22 11.30
C LYS A 330 -7.85 24.01 11.65
N GLY A 331 -7.50 24.99 10.82
CA GLY A 331 -6.30 25.85 10.97
C GLY A 331 -5.06 25.34 10.25
N LEU A 332 -5.07 24.12 9.68
CA LEU A 332 -3.94 23.55 8.96
C LEU A 332 -4.02 23.82 7.44
N GLU A 333 -4.18 25.08 7.06
CA GLU A 333 -4.43 25.48 5.66
C GLU A 333 -3.25 25.18 4.72
N GLN A 334 -2.03 25.06 5.25
CA GLN A 334 -0.81 24.77 4.49
C GLN A 334 -0.48 23.28 4.43
N LEU A 335 -1.31 22.43 5.04
CA LEU A 335 -1.05 21.00 5.11
C LEU A 335 -1.05 20.38 3.71
N ALA A 336 0.09 19.81 3.32
CA ALA A 336 0.31 19.16 2.03
C ALA A 336 0.29 17.63 2.12
N VAL A 337 0.73 17.08 3.26
CA VAL A 337 0.77 15.63 3.52
C VAL A 337 0.04 15.31 4.82
N LEU A 338 -0.94 14.42 4.74
CA LEU A 338 -1.65 13.90 5.90
C LEU A 338 -1.61 12.37 5.90
N ASP A 339 -0.95 11.80 6.92
CA ASP A 339 -0.85 10.36 7.11
C ASP A 339 -1.66 9.92 8.34
N ILE A 340 -2.76 9.19 8.09
CA ILE A 340 -3.66 8.63 9.12
C ILE A 340 -3.78 7.11 8.89
N MET A 341 -2.74 6.46 8.40
CA MET A 341 -2.75 5.00 8.20
C MET A 341 -2.86 4.25 9.53
N GLY A 342 -3.55 3.12 9.52
CA GLY A 342 -3.60 2.20 10.68
C GLY A 342 -4.28 2.77 11.92
N ALA A 343 -5.04 3.85 11.80
CA ALA A 343 -5.66 4.54 12.93
C ALA A 343 -6.93 3.84 13.47
N GLY A 344 -7.47 2.85 12.72
CA GLY A 344 -8.69 2.13 13.09
C GLY A 344 -9.97 2.81 12.65
N LEU A 345 -9.91 3.79 11.74
CA LEU A 345 -11.05 4.57 11.24
C LEU A 345 -12.09 3.70 10.55
N ASP A 346 -13.33 3.79 10.98
CA ASP A 346 -14.50 3.23 10.31
C ASP A 346 -15.46 4.31 9.78
N ASN A 347 -15.37 5.54 10.30
CA ASN A 347 -16.21 6.67 9.91
C ASN A 347 -15.42 7.96 9.73
N ILE A 348 -15.79 8.74 8.69
CA ILE A 348 -15.25 10.08 8.40
C ILE A 348 -16.44 11.01 8.20
N SER A 349 -16.57 12.05 9.04
CA SER A 349 -17.62 13.05 8.92
C SER A 349 -17.47 13.88 7.62
N ASP A 350 -18.58 14.39 7.08
CA ASP A 350 -18.59 15.14 5.82
C ASP A 350 -17.70 16.40 5.84
N GLY A 351 -17.50 17.01 7.00
CA GLY A 351 -16.64 18.17 7.20
C GLY A 351 -15.23 17.87 7.72
N ALA A 352 -14.80 16.59 7.78
CA ALA A 352 -13.55 16.20 8.42
C ALA A 352 -12.30 16.84 7.76
N PHE A 353 -12.30 16.98 6.44
CA PHE A 353 -11.18 17.55 5.67
C PHE A 353 -11.42 19.01 5.24
N ARG A 354 -12.41 19.69 5.82
CA ARG A 354 -12.71 21.09 5.51
C ARG A 354 -11.51 21.98 5.78
N GLY A 355 -11.15 22.83 4.82
CA GLY A 355 -10.04 23.79 4.94
C GLY A 355 -8.68 23.25 4.49
N LEU A 356 -8.54 21.96 4.17
CA LEU A 356 -7.28 21.38 3.69
C LEU A 356 -7.04 21.65 2.19
N ASN A 357 -7.05 22.92 1.80
CA ASN A 357 -6.97 23.34 0.39
C ASN A 357 -5.60 23.10 -0.25
N ALA A 358 -4.55 22.92 0.55
CA ALA A 358 -3.19 22.65 0.07
C ALA A 358 -2.85 21.15 0.00
N LEU A 359 -3.76 20.27 0.48
CA LEU A 359 -3.45 18.84 0.62
C LEU A 359 -3.21 18.18 -0.74
N ARG A 360 -2.05 17.51 -0.85
CA ARG A 360 -1.62 16.79 -2.05
C ARG A 360 -1.55 15.29 -1.83
N THR A 361 -1.12 14.87 -0.64
CA THR A 361 -0.96 13.45 -0.30
C THR A 361 -1.82 13.10 0.91
N LEU A 362 -2.73 12.14 0.74
CA LEU A 362 -3.57 11.62 1.81
C LEU A 362 -3.40 10.10 1.93
N LYS A 363 -2.98 9.64 3.10
CA LYS A 363 -2.84 8.22 3.38
C LYS A 363 -3.87 7.77 4.40
N LEU A 364 -4.83 6.97 3.95
CA LEU A 364 -5.93 6.38 4.72
C LEU A 364 -5.88 4.85 4.73
N GLY A 365 -4.76 4.27 4.33
CA GLY A 365 -4.60 2.81 4.29
C GLY A 365 -4.65 2.15 5.68
N ALA A 366 -4.83 0.84 5.72
CA ALA A 366 -4.86 0.02 6.94
C ALA A 366 -5.91 0.48 7.97
N ASN A 367 -7.04 1.00 7.51
CA ASN A 367 -8.18 1.41 8.34
C ASN A 367 -9.35 0.41 8.21
N LYS A 368 -10.54 0.76 8.71
CA LYS A 368 -11.73 -0.10 8.68
C LYS A 368 -12.82 0.42 7.74
N LEU A 369 -12.48 1.27 6.79
CA LEU A 369 -13.44 1.84 5.85
C LEU A 369 -14.07 0.74 5.00
N ARG A 370 -15.41 0.75 4.90
CA ARG A 370 -16.18 -0.23 4.10
C ARG A 370 -16.53 0.30 2.72
N GLU A 371 -16.52 1.62 2.55
CA GLU A 371 -16.77 2.33 1.30
C GLU A 371 -15.75 3.45 1.14
N VAL A 372 -15.49 3.84 -0.11
CA VAL A 372 -14.66 5.01 -0.41
C VAL A 372 -15.39 6.26 0.10
N PRO A 373 -14.77 7.11 0.92
CA PRO A 373 -15.41 8.32 1.45
C PRO A 373 -15.46 9.43 0.38
N THR A 374 -16.20 9.19 -0.69
CA THR A 374 -16.23 10.04 -1.91
C THR A 374 -16.57 11.49 -1.61
N LYS A 375 -17.62 11.75 -0.81
CA LYS A 375 -18.05 13.11 -0.45
C LYS A 375 -16.98 13.87 0.31
N GLN A 376 -16.33 13.18 1.25
CA GLN A 376 -15.29 13.74 2.11
C GLN A 376 -14.01 14.03 1.32
N LEU A 377 -13.70 13.21 0.32
CA LEU A 377 -12.53 13.40 -0.55
C LEU A 377 -12.75 14.49 -1.60
N ALA A 378 -13.97 14.66 -2.10
CA ALA A 378 -14.29 15.62 -3.16
C ALA A 378 -14.04 17.10 -2.77
N VAL A 379 -13.88 17.40 -1.47
CA VAL A 379 -13.55 18.76 -0.98
C VAL A 379 -12.06 19.09 -1.07
N LEU A 380 -11.21 18.16 -1.56
CA LEU A 380 -9.75 18.28 -1.63
C LEU A 380 -9.29 18.66 -3.05
N PRO A 381 -9.21 19.95 -3.42
CA PRO A 381 -9.06 20.37 -4.81
C PRO A 381 -7.68 20.13 -5.40
N ARG A 382 -6.68 19.81 -4.58
CA ARG A 382 -5.27 19.62 -4.99
C ARG A 382 -4.73 18.24 -4.68
N LEU A 383 -5.62 17.25 -4.37
CA LEU A 383 -5.17 15.92 -4.02
C LEU A 383 -4.54 15.23 -5.24
N GLU A 384 -3.27 14.88 -5.13
CA GLU A 384 -2.47 14.22 -6.17
C GLU A 384 -2.22 12.74 -5.86
N GLU A 385 -2.06 12.38 -4.58
CA GLU A 385 -1.79 11.02 -4.15
C GLU A 385 -2.76 10.57 -3.06
N LEU A 386 -3.39 9.42 -3.27
CA LEU A 386 -4.33 8.80 -2.34
C LEU A 386 -3.97 7.35 -2.10
N THR A 387 -3.78 6.98 -0.83
CA THR A 387 -3.59 5.58 -0.41
C THR A 387 -4.78 5.13 0.43
N LEU A 388 -5.49 4.10 -0.04
CA LEU A 388 -6.67 3.51 0.58
C LEU A 388 -6.52 2.00 0.82
N GLY A 389 -5.35 1.42 0.55
CA GLY A 389 -5.12 -0.01 0.67
C GLY A 389 -5.41 -0.56 2.08
N GLN A 390 -5.56 -1.88 2.20
CA GLN A 390 -5.82 -2.58 3.47
C GLN A 390 -7.05 -2.10 4.23
N ASN A 391 -8.09 -1.63 3.51
CA ASN A 391 -9.42 -1.33 4.05
C ASN A 391 -10.40 -2.50 3.76
N PHE A 392 -11.67 -2.35 4.13
CA PHE A 392 -12.70 -3.38 4.01
C PHE A 392 -13.66 -3.16 2.83
N PHE A 393 -13.20 -2.49 1.78
CA PHE A 393 -13.99 -2.31 0.56
C PHE A 393 -14.34 -3.68 -0.04
N THR A 394 -15.56 -3.81 -0.52
CA THR A 394 -16.01 -5.00 -1.28
C THR A 394 -16.04 -4.72 -2.77
N ILE A 395 -16.41 -3.51 -3.15
CA ILE A 395 -16.57 -3.07 -4.54
C ILE A 395 -16.09 -1.62 -4.65
N LEU A 396 -15.34 -1.28 -5.70
CA LEU A 396 -15.11 0.10 -6.12
C LEU A 396 -16.22 0.48 -7.10
N ARG A 397 -17.21 1.25 -6.60
CA ARG A 397 -18.42 1.59 -7.35
C ARG A 397 -18.15 2.67 -8.41
N SER A 398 -19.07 2.78 -9.37
CA SER A 398 -19.11 3.92 -10.28
C SER A 398 -19.08 5.24 -9.52
N GLY A 399 -18.19 6.19 -9.95
CA GLY A 399 -18.00 7.48 -9.28
C GLY A 399 -17.32 7.43 -7.90
N ALA A 400 -16.70 6.31 -7.51
CA ALA A 400 -16.05 6.17 -6.18
C ALA A 400 -15.02 7.28 -5.90
N PHE A 401 -14.34 7.79 -6.93
CA PHE A 401 -13.33 8.85 -6.82
C PHE A 401 -13.78 10.14 -7.52
N GLN A 402 -15.09 10.40 -7.55
CA GLN A 402 -15.68 11.60 -8.15
C GLN A 402 -15.14 12.87 -7.48
N GLY A 403 -14.86 13.90 -8.29
CA GLY A 403 -14.35 15.19 -7.83
C GLY A 403 -12.82 15.27 -7.65
N LEU A 404 -12.10 14.14 -7.75
CA LEU A 404 -10.64 14.08 -7.63
C LEU A 404 -9.94 14.24 -8.99
N SER A 405 -10.21 15.34 -9.70
CA SER A 405 -9.65 15.56 -11.03
C SER A 405 -8.13 15.76 -11.09
N THR A 406 -7.50 16.12 -9.96
CA THR A 406 -6.04 16.33 -9.85
C THR A 406 -5.28 15.07 -9.46
N LEU A 407 -5.98 13.94 -9.19
CA LEU A 407 -5.37 12.70 -8.71
C LEU A 407 -4.45 12.09 -9.78
N LYS A 408 -3.18 11.86 -9.40
CA LYS A 408 -2.13 11.25 -10.23
C LYS A 408 -1.79 9.82 -9.80
N ARG A 409 -1.88 9.55 -8.51
CA ARG A 409 -1.55 8.24 -7.95
C ARG A 409 -2.65 7.76 -7.00
N LEU A 410 -3.14 6.56 -7.27
CA LEU A 410 -4.09 5.85 -6.41
C LEU A 410 -3.55 4.48 -6.05
N ASP A 411 -3.54 4.18 -4.74
CA ASP A 411 -3.16 2.86 -4.22
C ASP A 411 -4.29 2.27 -3.36
N VAL A 412 -4.86 1.16 -3.81
CA VAL A 412 -5.88 0.38 -3.11
C VAL A 412 -5.41 -1.07 -2.94
N SER A 413 -4.13 -1.23 -2.55
CA SER A 413 -3.52 -2.56 -2.39
C SER A 413 -3.95 -3.24 -1.09
N GLY A 414 -4.05 -4.58 -1.11
CA GLY A 414 -4.30 -5.38 0.09
C GLY A 414 -5.69 -5.25 0.69
N ALA A 415 -6.67 -4.75 -0.04
CA ALA A 415 -8.08 -4.72 0.37
C ALA A 415 -8.67 -6.14 0.27
N LYS A 416 -8.61 -6.89 1.36
CA LYS A 416 -8.88 -8.35 1.41
C LYS A 416 -10.27 -8.76 0.96
N LEU A 417 -11.25 -7.84 0.99
CA LEU A 417 -12.64 -8.10 0.64
C LEU A 417 -13.01 -7.60 -0.77
N LEU A 418 -12.13 -6.86 -1.42
CA LEU A 418 -12.38 -6.29 -2.75
C LEU A 418 -12.51 -7.39 -3.80
N THR A 419 -13.65 -7.41 -4.49
CA THR A 419 -13.97 -8.40 -5.54
C THR A 419 -14.09 -7.78 -6.93
N THR A 420 -14.56 -6.52 -7.01
CA THR A 420 -14.98 -5.92 -8.28
C THR A 420 -14.62 -4.44 -8.35
N VAL A 421 -14.23 -4.01 -9.54
CA VAL A 421 -14.13 -2.60 -9.94
C VAL A 421 -15.18 -2.35 -11.01
N GLU A 422 -16.18 -1.52 -10.69
CA GLU A 422 -17.30 -1.20 -11.60
C GLU A 422 -16.86 -0.22 -12.69
N LYS A 423 -17.60 -0.26 -13.80
CA LYS A 423 -17.48 0.72 -14.88
C LYS A 423 -17.70 2.14 -14.35
N GLY A 424 -16.81 3.07 -14.74
CA GLY A 424 -16.90 4.46 -14.31
C GLY A 424 -16.39 4.71 -12.87
N ALA A 425 -15.76 3.73 -12.21
CA ALA A 425 -15.16 3.94 -10.89
C ALA A 425 -14.17 5.11 -10.87
N PHE A 426 -13.47 5.36 -11.99
CA PHE A 426 -12.45 6.41 -12.16
C PHE A 426 -12.83 7.47 -13.20
N SER A 427 -14.11 7.68 -13.48
CA SER A 427 -14.58 8.55 -14.58
C SER A 427 -14.05 9.98 -14.52
N ASP A 428 -13.86 10.54 -13.31
CA ASP A 428 -13.42 11.92 -13.10
C ASP A 428 -11.89 12.07 -12.96
N ASN A 429 -11.14 10.97 -13.05
CA ASN A 429 -9.72 10.93 -12.70
C ASN A 429 -8.81 10.96 -13.94
N GLY A 430 -9.12 11.80 -14.93
CA GLY A 430 -8.39 11.87 -16.20
C GLY A 430 -6.88 12.13 -16.07
N ASN A 431 -6.40 12.67 -14.94
CA ASN A 431 -4.99 12.90 -14.66
C ASN A 431 -4.29 11.72 -13.95
N LEU A 432 -4.98 10.59 -13.75
CA LEU A 432 -4.39 9.43 -13.08
C LEU A 432 -3.29 8.80 -13.94
N GLU A 433 -2.06 8.79 -13.40
CA GLU A 433 -0.86 8.24 -14.05
C GLU A 433 -0.51 6.85 -13.51
N THR A 434 -0.81 6.60 -12.23
CA THR A 434 -0.44 5.36 -11.53
C THR A 434 -1.64 4.81 -10.78
N LEU A 435 -2.04 3.59 -11.11
CA LEU A 435 -3.04 2.81 -10.39
C LEU A 435 -2.42 1.54 -9.83
N VAL A 436 -2.49 1.37 -8.51
CA VAL A 436 -1.96 0.20 -7.80
C VAL A 436 -3.10 -0.52 -7.10
N LEU A 437 -3.36 -1.75 -7.51
CA LEU A 437 -4.38 -2.64 -6.97
C LEU A 437 -3.78 -4.01 -6.58
N ASN A 438 -2.54 -4.01 -6.09
CA ASN A 438 -1.83 -5.25 -5.76
C ASN A 438 -2.42 -5.97 -4.54
N SER A 439 -2.24 -7.28 -4.50
CA SER A 439 -2.54 -8.11 -3.30
C SER A 439 -3.99 -8.04 -2.82
N ASN A 440 -4.94 -7.81 -3.73
CA ASN A 440 -6.36 -7.90 -3.45
C ASN A 440 -6.82 -9.33 -3.80
N LYS A 441 -6.63 -10.28 -2.90
CA LYS A 441 -6.78 -11.74 -3.11
C LYS A 441 -8.15 -12.21 -3.60
N ARG A 442 -9.17 -11.35 -3.60
CA ARG A 442 -10.52 -11.64 -4.09
C ARG A 442 -10.89 -10.82 -5.33
N LEU A 443 -10.03 -9.90 -5.76
CA LEU A 443 -10.29 -9.07 -6.93
C LEU A 443 -10.14 -9.92 -8.20
N ALA A 444 -11.29 -10.33 -8.73
CA ALA A 444 -11.38 -11.16 -9.92
C ALA A 444 -12.00 -10.43 -11.11
N THR A 445 -12.69 -9.31 -10.89
CA THR A 445 -13.46 -8.64 -11.93
C THR A 445 -13.12 -7.16 -12.00
N MET A 446 -12.73 -6.73 -13.20
CA MET A 446 -12.75 -5.33 -13.61
C MET A 446 -13.71 -5.23 -14.81
N GLU A 447 -14.78 -4.45 -14.65
CA GLU A 447 -15.76 -4.30 -15.72
C GLU A 447 -15.16 -3.60 -16.95
N ASP A 448 -15.58 -4.01 -18.12
CA ASP A 448 -15.15 -3.39 -19.37
C ASP A 448 -15.47 -1.90 -19.37
N GLY A 449 -14.44 -1.11 -19.68
CA GLY A 449 -14.52 0.35 -19.62
C GLY A 449 -14.33 0.94 -18.21
N SER A 450 -13.99 0.16 -17.19
CA SER A 450 -13.63 0.70 -15.86
C SER A 450 -12.41 1.60 -15.89
N LEU A 451 -11.46 1.37 -16.81
CA LEU A 451 -10.26 2.20 -17.02
C LEU A 451 -10.33 3.07 -18.29
N ALA A 452 -11.45 3.10 -19.02
CA ALA A 452 -11.57 3.80 -20.30
C ALA A 452 -11.40 5.33 -20.19
N GLY A 453 -11.68 5.93 -19.03
CA GLY A 453 -11.56 7.38 -18.77
C GLY A 453 -10.18 7.85 -18.34
N LEU A 454 -9.12 7.03 -18.50
CA LEU A 454 -7.79 7.29 -17.95
C LEU A 454 -6.71 7.49 -19.05
N PRO A 455 -6.75 8.59 -19.84
CA PRO A 455 -5.82 8.81 -20.97
C PRO A 455 -4.37 8.97 -20.52
N ASN A 456 -4.14 9.37 -19.28
CA ASN A 456 -2.81 9.59 -18.72
C ASN A 456 -2.24 8.39 -17.95
N LEU A 457 -2.96 7.27 -17.89
CA LEU A 457 -2.49 6.08 -17.16
C LEU A 457 -1.24 5.50 -17.83
N ARG A 458 -0.15 5.40 -17.07
CA ARG A 458 1.17 4.88 -17.51
C ARG A 458 1.64 3.71 -16.68
N HIS A 459 1.16 3.58 -15.45
CA HIS A 459 1.58 2.53 -14.52
C HIS A 459 0.36 1.81 -13.97
N LEU A 460 0.21 0.52 -14.32
CA LEU A 460 -0.88 -0.33 -13.85
C LEU A 460 -0.30 -1.55 -13.13
N MET A 461 -0.56 -1.67 -11.84
CA MET A 461 -0.07 -2.74 -10.97
C MET A 461 -1.25 -3.56 -10.46
N LEU A 462 -1.37 -4.79 -10.96
CA LEU A 462 -2.45 -5.74 -10.65
C LEU A 462 -1.89 -7.08 -10.11
N ARG A 463 -0.68 -7.05 -9.57
CA ARG A 463 0.00 -8.23 -9.03
C ARG A 463 -0.78 -8.84 -7.88
N ASP A 464 -0.77 -10.20 -7.80
CA ASP A 464 -1.25 -10.92 -6.63
C ASP A 464 -2.75 -10.69 -6.34
N ASN A 465 -3.56 -10.83 -7.41
CA ASN A 465 -5.01 -10.77 -7.38
C ASN A 465 -5.63 -12.13 -7.78
N ALA A 466 -6.92 -12.15 -8.10
CA ALA A 466 -7.65 -13.35 -8.51
C ALA A 466 -8.09 -13.31 -9.99
N PHE A 467 -7.41 -12.54 -10.84
CA PHE A 467 -7.74 -12.48 -12.26
C PHE A 467 -7.40 -13.78 -12.98
N VAL A 468 -8.39 -14.35 -13.64
CA VAL A 468 -8.22 -15.54 -14.49
C VAL A 468 -8.03 -15.18 -15.96
N THR A 469 -8.53 -14.01 -16.38
CA THR A 469 -8.40 -13.46 -17.74
C THR A 469 -8.35 -11.94 -17.68
N PHE A 470 -7.82 -11.31 -18.73
CA PHE A 470 -7.89 -9.87 -18.93
C PHE A 470 -8.59 -9.57 -20.25
N SER A 471 -9.35 -8.47 -20.30
CA SER A 471 -9.99 -7.97 -21.51
C SER A 471 -9.04 -7.05 -22.28
N GLU A 472 -8.94 -7.22 -23.59
CA GLU A 472 -8.17 -6.34 -24.47
C GLU A 472 -8.70 -4.90 -24.44
N SER A 473 -10.02 -4.74 -24.25
CA SER A 473 -10.71 -3.43 -24.21
C SER A 473 -10.61 -2.71 -22.87
N LEU A 474 -10.00 -3.32 -21.83
CA LEU A 474 -9.96 -2.76 -20.47
C LEU A 474 -9.22 -1.43 -20.39
N VAL A 475 -8.09 -1.32 -21.10
CA VAL A 475 -7.22 -0.14 -21.12
C VAL A 475 -6.39 -0.09 -22.41
N ALA A 476 -5.85 1.08 -22.74
CA ALA A 476 -4.88 1.20 -23.83
C ALA A 476 -3.53 0.57 -23.42
N TRP A 477 -3.44 -0.76 -23.48
CA TRP A 477 -2.32 -1.56 -22.98
C TRP A 477 -0.96 -1.09 -23.51
N ASN A 478 -0.89 -0.66 -24.76
CA ASN A 478 0.35 -0.20 -25.40
C ASN A 478 0.89 1.12 -24.84
N GLU A 479 0.03 1.95 -24.26
CA GLU A 479 0.39 3.22 -23.65
C GLU A 479 1.00 3.07 -22.24
N LEU A 480 0.85 1.88 -21.62
CA LEU A 480 1.39 1.61 -20.30
C LEU A 480 2.92 1.46 -20.33
N ARG A 481 3.62 2.23 -19.50
CA ARG A 481 5.08 2.14 -19.32
C ARG A 481 5.47 1.03 -18.34
N ARG A 482 4.67 0.86 -17.28
CA ARG A 482 4.83 -0.21 -16.28
C ARG A 482 3.56 -1.00 -16.17
N LEU A 483 3.69 -2.32 -16.27
CA LEU A 483 2.59 -3.26 -16.15
C LEU A 483 3.06 -4.44 -15.29
N ASP A 484 2.34 -4.73 -14.22
CA ASP A 484 2.60 -5.92 -13.41
C ASP A 484 1.30 -6.70 -13.21
N LEU A 485 1.22 -7.86 -13.87
CA LEU A 485 0.09 -8.80 -13.81
C LEU A 485 0.51 -10.12 -13.13
N SER A 486 1.71 -10.18 -12.53
CA SER A 486 2.25 -11.39 -11.92
C SER A 486 1.40 -11.90 -10.76
N GLU A 487 1.54 -13.17 -10.42
CA GLU A 487 0.86 -13.83 -9.30
C GLU A 487 -0.69 -13.80 -9.41
N ASN A 488 -1.23 -13.75 -10.63
CA ASN A 488 -2.65 -13.99 -10.90
C ASN A 488 -2.84 -15.43 -11.42
N PRO A 489 -3.98 -16.09 -11.12
CA PRO A 489 -4.27 -17.46 -11.59
C PRO A 489 -4.76 -17.46 -13.04
N LEU A 490 -3.90 -17.01 -13.97
CA LEU A 490 -4.27 -16.77 -15.36
C LEU A 490 -4.57 -18.08 -16.12
N VAL A 491 -5.68 -18.10 -16.83
CA VAL A 491 -6.02 -19.13 -17.82
C VAL A 491 -5.41 -18.71 -19.16
N CYS A 492 -4.40 -19.47 -19.61
CA CYS A 492 -3.69 -19.19 -20.86
C CYS A 492 -4.32 -19.96 -22.01
N ASP A 493 -5.34 -19.39 -22.60
CA ASP A 493 -6.01 -19.90 -23.79
C ASP A 493 -5.90 -18.92 -24.97
N CYS A 494 -6.54 -19.24 -26.08
CA CYS A 494 -6.51 -18.43 -27.29
C CYS A 494 -7.02 -17.00 -27.10
N SER A 495 -7.89 -16.74 -26.11
CA SER A 495 -8.39 -15.40 -25.80
C SER A 495 -7.31 -14.46 -25.28
N GLN A 496 -6.21 -15.02 -24.77
CA GLN A 496 -5.09 -14.25 -24.18
C GLN A 496 -3.88 -14.14 -25.13
N LEU A 497 -4.00 -14.50 -26.41
CA LEU A 497 -2.91 -14.38 -27.40
C LEU A 497 -2.38 -12.95 -27.50
N TRP A 498 -3.28 -11.96 -27.55
CA TRP A 498 -2.93 -10.54 -27.56
C TRP A 498 -2.06 -10.13 -26.35
N LEU A 499 -2.34 -10.72 -25.18
CA LEU A 499 -1.57 -10.45 -23.95
C LEU A 499 -0.15 -11.05 -24.04
N ALA A 500 -0.04 -12.25 -24.58
CA ALA A 500 1.26 -12.89 -24.83
C ALA A 500 2.15 -12.00 -25.73
N GLU A 501 1.59 -11.40 -26.78
CA GLU A 501 2.28 -10.51 -27.73
C GLU A 501 2.68 -9.18 -27.08
N ILE A 502 1.78 -8.53 -26.34
CA ILE A 502 2.04 -7.24 -25.65
C ILE A 502 3.17 -7.36 -24.61
N LEU A 503 3.31 -8.52 -23.97
CA LEU A 503 4.34 -8.74 -22.96
C LEU A 503 5.74 -8.96 -23.57
N VAL A 504 5.87 -9.33 -24.85
CA VAL A 504 7.17 -9.60 -25.47
C VAL A 504 8.18 -8.45 -25.36
N PRO A 505 7.83 -7.20 -25.74
CA PRO A 505 8.79 -6.08 -25.69
C PRO A 505 9.04 -5.57 -24.26
N ARG A 506 8.28 -6.06 -23.26
CA ARG A 506 8.33 -5.54 -21.89
C ARG A 506 9.30 -6.31 -21.02
N ASN A 507 10.11 -5.60 -20.26
CA ASN A 507 10.88 -6.18 -19.16
C ASN A 507 10.03 -6.16 -17.88
N SER A 508 8.91 -6.92 -17.92
CA SER A 508 7.96 -7.02 -16.82
C SER A 508 8.18 -8.29 -15.99
N SER A 509 7.60 -8.32 -14.80
CA SER A 509 7.52 -9.53 -13.96
C SER A 509 6.93 -10.69 -14.77
N SER A 510 7.37 -11.90 -14.49
CA SER A 510 6.89 -13.10 -15.18
C SER A 510 5.41 -13.32 -14.86
N VAL A 511 4.55 -13.28 -15.88
CA VAL A 511 3.14 -13.66 -15.80
C VAL A 511 3.03 -15.14 -16.16
N ILE A 512 2.62 -15.95 -15.18
CA ILE A 512 2.66 -17.42 -15.25
C ILE A 512 1.23 -17.95 -15.40
N CYS A 513 1.05 -18.94 -16.29
CA CYS A 513 -0.22 -19.63 -16.49
C CYS A 513 -0.54 -20.56 -15.29
N ALA A 514 -1.78 -20.51 -14.81
CA ALA A 514 -2.32 -21.44 -13.82
C ALA A 514 -3.05 -22.61 -14.50
N GLU A 515 -3.70 -22.36 -15.63
CA GLU A 515 -4.46 -23.30 -16.46
C GLU A 515 -4.23 -22.98 -17.93
N PRO A 516 -4.43 -23.93 -18.85
CA PRO A 516 -4.71 -25.34 -18.64
C PRO A 516 -3.49 -26.11 -18.12
N PRO A 517 -3.63 -27.42 -17.74
CA PRO A 517 -2.55 -28.22 -17.18
C PRO A 517 -1.28 -28.28 -18.03
N GLU A 518 -1.42 -28.26 -19.36
CA GLU A 518 -0.33 -28.30 -20.33
C GLU A 518 0.55 -27.06 -20.32
N SER A 519 -0.06 -25.90 -19.99
CA SER A 519 0.59 -24.59 -19.92
C SER A 519 0.91 -24.16 -18.50
N LYS A 520 0.52 -24.94 -17.48
CA LYS A 520 0.72 -24.63 -16.07
C LYS A 520 2.19 -24.37 -15.75
N SER A 521 2.42 -23.29 -15.00
CA SER A 521 3.74 -22.80 -14.58
C SER A 521 4.64 -22.29 -15.70
N LYS A 522 4.16 -22.20 -16.94
CA LYS A 522 4.89 -21.56 -18.04
C LYS A 522 4.56 -20.07 -18.10
N PRO A 523 5.53 -19.21 -18.47
CA PRO A 523 5.26 -17.81 -18.71
C PRO A 523 4.43 -17.64 -19.99
N ILE A 524 3.36 -16.83 -19.93
CA ILE A 524 2.54 -16.54 -21.11
C ILE A 524 3.30 -15.72 -22.16
N LYS A 525 4.27 -14.94 -21.72
CA LYS A 525 5.09 -14.07 -22.57
C LYS A 525 5.75 -14.86 -23.71
N GLY A 526 5.39 -14.53 -24.96
CA GLY A 526 5.95 -15.16 -26.14
C GLY A 526 5.39 -16.54 -26.48
N MET A 527 4.31 -16.99 -25.81
CA MET A 527 3.59 -18.18 -26.24
C MET A 527 2.98 -17.97 -27.62
N THR A 528 3.06 -19.02 -28.42
CA THR A 528 2.52 -19.03 -29.80
C THR A 528 1.03 -19.34 -29.82
N ALA A 529 0.37 -19.01 -30.93
CA ALA A 529 -1.04 -19.33 -31.14
C ALA A 529 -1.35 -20.84 -31.00
N ASP A 530 -0.40 -21.70 -31.40
CA ASP A 530 -0.58 -23.16 -31.27
C ASP A 530 -0.47 -23.61 -29.81
N GLU A 531 0.44 -23.02 -29.01
CA GLU A 531 0.59 -23.31 -27.58
C GLU A 531 -0.61 -22.82 -26.74
N LEU A 532 -1.28 -21.75 -27.18
CA LEU A 532 -2.51 -21.24 -26.57
C LEU A 532 -3.79 -21.89 -27.13
N GLY A 533 -3.67 -22.93 -27.96
CA GLY A 533 -4.81 -23.67 -28.49
C GLY A 533 -5.60 -22.95 -29.58
N CYS A 534 -5.00 -21.96 -30.27
CA CYS A 534 -5.66 -21.20 -31.34
C CYS A 534 -5.75 -21.92 -32.69
N ALA A 535 -5.35 -23.20 -32.76
CA ALA A 535 -5.30 -23.97 -34.01
C ALA A 535 -6.61 -23.96 -34.81
N PHE A 536 -7.75 -23.79 -34.14
CA PHE A 536 -9.08 -23.75 -34.76
C PHE A 536 -9.62 -22.32 -34.99
N SER A 537 -8.93 -21.28 -34.54
CA SER A 537 -9.41 -19.89 -34.69
C SER A 537 -8.99 -19.25 -36.02
N ASP A 538 -8.05 -19.85 -36.78
CA ASP A 538 -7.65 -19.33 -38.09
C ASP A 538 -8.76 -19.59 -39.12
N PRO A 539 -9.43 -18.57 -39.66
CA PRO A 539 -10.51 -18.74 -40.65
C PRO A 539 -10.06 -19.51 -41.91
N ARG A 540 -8.76 -19.48 -42.25
CA ARG A 540 -8.20 -20.28 -43.35
C ARG A 540 -8.11 -21.76 -42.99
N LYS A 541 -7.71 -22.11 -41.77
CA LYS A 541 -7.64 -23.48 -41.27
C LYS A 541 -9.06 -24.05 -41.08
N GLN A 542 -10.02 -23.24 -40.58
CA GLN A 542 -11.44 -23.63 -40.48
C GLN A 542 -12.04 -23.87 -41.85
N ALA A 543 -11.81 -22.98 -42.82
CA ALA A 543 -12.28 -23.16 -44.19
C ALA A 543 -11.69 -24.42 -44.85
N LEU A 544 -10.40 -24.70 -44.62
CA LEU A 544 -9.74 -25.92 -45.09
C LEU A 544 -10.34 -27.17 -44.44
N LEU A 545 -10.56 -27.17 -43.12
CA LEU A 545 -11.18 -28.29 -42.41
C LEU A 545 -12.60 -28.57 -42.93
N VAL A 546 -13.43 -27.51 -43.07
CA VAL A 546 -14.78 -27.62 -43.57
C VAL A 546 -14.77 -28.13 -45.00
N THR A 547 -13.86 -27.67 -45.87
CA THR A 547 -13.76 -28.15 -47.25
C THR A 547 -13.32 -29.60 -47.33
N VAL A 548 -12.34 -30.03 -46.49
CA VAL A 548 -11.90 -31.43 -46.43
C VAL A 548 -13.00 -32.34 -45.90
N CYS A 549 -13.71 -31.93 -44.85
CA CYS A 549 -14.86 -32.67 -44.31
C CYS A 549 -16.00 -32.77 -45.35
N ALA A 550 -16.31 -31.67 -46.03
CA ALA A 550 -17.35 -31.67 -47.10
C ALA A 550 -16.95 -32.57 -48.28
N ALA A 551 -15.71 -32.51 -48.74
CA ALA A 551 -15.19 -33.40 -49.80
C ALA A 551 -15.22 -34.88 -49.37
N GLY A 552 -14.82 -35.17 -48.12
CA GLY A 552 -14.90 -36.52 -47.54
C GLY A 552 -16.35 -37.04 -47.48
N LEU A 553 -17.29 -36.18 -47.08
CA LEU A 553 -18.71 -36.52 -47.03
C LEU A 553 -19.31 -36.78 -48.42
N ILE A 554 -18.93 -35.98 -49.43
CA ILE A 554 -19.32 -36.16 -50.81
C ILE A 554 -18.77 -37.48 -51.36
N LEU A 555 -17.50 -37.81 -51.11
CA LEU A 555 -16.88 -39.07 -51.49
C LEU A 555 -17.57 -40.25 -50.80
N PHE A 556 -17.85 -40.13 -49.49
CA PHE A 556 -18.57 -41.19 -48.76
C PHE A 556 -19.97 -41.43 -49.31
N VAL A 557 -20.74 -40.36 -49.54
CA VAL A 557 -22.09 -40.47 -50.17
C VAL A 557 -21.98 -41.02 -51.58
N GLY A 558 -21.00 -40.60 -52.37
CA GLY A 558 -20.76 -41.14 -53.71
C GLY A 558 -20.45 -42.62 -53.71
N LEU A 559 -19.58 -43.07 -52.78
CA LEU A 559 -19.25 -44.47 -52.60
C LEU A 559 -20.46 -45.32 -52.13
N ALA A 560 -21.24 -44.77 -51.17
CA ALA A 560 -22.46 -45.39 -50.69
C ALA A 560 -23.53 -45.54 -51.79
N LEU A 561 -23.67 -44.54 -52.63
CA LEU A 561 -24.54 -44.58 -53.79
C LEU A 561 -24.06 -45.61 -54.84
N LEU A 562 -22.77 -45.66 -55.12
CA LEU A 562 -22.18 -46.67 -56.02
C LEU A 562 -22.38 -48.09 -55.47
N LEU A 563 -22.14 -48.30 -54.17
CA LEU A 563 -22.40 -49.57 -53.50
C LEU A 563 -23.88 -49.90 -53.51
N TYR A 564 -24.78 -48.91 -53.30
CA TYR A 564 -26.22 -49.09 -53.39
C TYR A 564 -26.65 -49.48 -54.80
N TYR A 565 -26.13 -48.81 -55.83
CA TYR A 565 -26.47 -49.16 -57.26
C TYR A 565 -25.94 -50.51 -57.61
N ARG A 566 -24.72 -50.90 -57.18
CA ARG A 566 -24.15 -52.21 -57.42
C ARG A 566 -24.89 -53.31 -56.64
N CYS A 567 -25.23 -53.03 -55.38
CA CYS A 567 -25.99 -53.97 -54.55
C CYS A 567 -27.44 -54.07 -55.00
N ARG A 568 -28.10 -52.97 -55.48
CA ARG A 568 -29.45 -52.96 -56.01
C ARG A 568 -29.57 -53.82 -57.29
N ARG A 569 -28.52 -53.83 -58.11
CA ARG A 569 -28.48 -54.75 -59.25
C ARG A 569 -28.43 -56.19 -58.80
N ARG A 570 -27.51 -56.54 -57.91
CA ARG A 570 -27.35 -57.88 -57.34
C ARG A 570 -28.60 -58.35 -56.56
N VAL A 571 -29.22 -57.49 -55.80
CA VAL A 571 -30.41 -57.77 -55.01
C VAL A 571 -31.62 -57.93 -55.96
N ARG A 572 -31.74 -57.13 -57.00
CA ARG A 572 -32.80 -57.33 -58.03
C ARG A 572 -32.61 -58.62 -58.78
N ASP A 573 -31.42 -58.97 -59.13
CA ASP A 573 -31.12 -60.24 -59.79
C ASP A 573 -31.36 -61.43 -58.86
N ALA A 574 -30.94 -61.37 -57.59
CA ALA A 574 -31.24 -62.36 -56.56
C ALA A 574 -32.76 -62.49 -56.25
N LEU A 575 -33.50 -61.38 -56.26
CA LEU A 575 -34.95 -61.35 -56.08
C LEU A 575 -35.67 -61.91 -57.27
N LYS A 576 -35.17 -61.76 -58.52
CA LYS A 576 -35.68 -62.42 -59.73
C LYS A 576 -35.43 -63.90 -59.62
N ASP A 577 -34.26 -64.35 -59.22
CA ASP A 577 -33.93 -65.76 -59.02
C ASP A 577 -34.75 -66.39 -57.89
N TYR A 578 -35.00 -65.66 -56.81
CA TYR A 578 -35.85 -66.11 -55.69
C TYR A 578 -37.35 -66.22 -56.19
N LYS A 579 -37.86 -65.25 -56.89
CA LYS A 579 -39.18 -65.33 -57.50
C LYS A 579 -39.30 -66.45 -58.52
N TRP A 580 -38.24 -66.80 -59.31
CA TRP A 580 -38.19 -67.93 -60.21
C TRP A 580 -38.18 -69.26 -59.47
N LYS A 581 -37.40 -69.40 -58.45
CA LYS A 581 -37.38 -70.57 -57.60
C LYS A 581 -38.71 -70.81 -56.87
N ASN A 582 -39.36 -69.80 -56.33
CA ASN A 582 -40.68 -69.92 -55.71
C ASN A 582 -41.76 -70.25 -56.71
N ARG A 583 -41.71 -69.76 -57.96
CA ARG A 583 -42.61 -70.18 -59.06
C ARG A 583 -42.34 -71.63 -59.46
N ALA A 584 -41.10 -72.10 -59.40
CA ALA A 584 -40.76 -73.47 -59.71
C ALA A 584 -41.24 -74.39 -58.59
N ILE A 585 -41.15 -74.04 -57.31
CA ILE A 585 -41.68 -74.78 -56.18
C ILE A 585 -43.22 -74.80 -56.23
N SER A 586 -43.91 -73.69 -56.49
CA SER A 586 -45.37 -73.66 -56.61
C SER A 586 -45.90 -74.48 -57.79
N ARG A 587 -45.11 -74.67 -58.86
CA ARG A 587 -45.49 -75.60 -59.98
C ARG A 587 -45.29 -77.06 -59.55
N LYS A 588 -44.31 -77.35 -58.77
CA LYS A 588 -44.11 -78.74 -58.21
C LYS A 588 -45.18 -79.09 -57.19
N GLU A 589 -45.64 -78.21 -56.38
CA GLU A 589 -46.76 -78.44 -55.48
C GLU A 589 -48.09 -78.62 -56.16
N HIS A 590 -48.33 -77.84 -57.28
CA HIS A 590 -49.50 -78.07 -58.10
C HIS A 590 -49.46 -79.38 -58.90
N GLU A 591 -48.30 -79.91 -59.21
CA GLU A 591 -48.15 -81.21 -59.86
C GLU A 591 -48.31 -82.41 -58.89
N TYR A 592 -47.97 -82.17 -57.60
CA TYR A 592 -48.13 -83.18 -56.51
C TYR A 592 -49.59 -83.23 -56.02
N GLN A 593 -50.38 -82.19 -56.13
CA GLN A 593 -51.83 -82.24 -55.79
C GLN A 593 -52.73 -82.78 -56.88
N LYS A 594 -52.22 -83.07 -58.08
CA LYS A 594 -53.02 -83.73 -59.21
C LYS A 594 -52.89 -85.23 -59.23
N THR A 595 -52.06 -85.90 -58.40
CA THR A 595 -51.81 -87.33 -58.37
C THR A 595 -52.39 -88.06 -57.15
N PHE A 596 -53.09 -87.31 -56.26
CA PHE A 596 -53.78 -87.93 -55.13
C PHE A 596 -55.21 -87.36 -54.95
N SER A 597 -56.05 -87.58 -55.89
CA SER A 597 -57.49 -87.52 -55.72
C SER A 597 -58.09 -88.64 -56.48
N ASP A 598 -57.97 -89.79 -55.89
CA ASP A 598 -58.94 -90.90 -56.06
C ASP A 598 -58.62 -91.92 -54.96
N ASP A 599 -59.73 -92.37 -54.33
CA ASP A 599 -59.92 -93.46 -53.37
C ASP A 599 -59.79 -93.03 -51.83
N GLU A 600 -60.91 -92.79 -51.35
CA GLU A 600 -61.99 -93.48 -50.64
C GLU A 600 -61.76 -93.74 -49.16
N TYR A 601 -62.60 -93.19 -48.38
CA TYR A 601 -63.50 -93.65 -47.29
C TYR A 601 -62.93 -94.34 -46.02
N ILE A 602 -63.44 -93.87 -44.91
CA ILE A 602 -63.91 -94.59 -43.68
C ILE A 602 -63.02 -94.47 -42.39
N VAL A 603 -63.66 -93.91 -41.44
CA VAL A 603 -63.95 -94.35 -40.06
C VAL A 603 -63.04 -93.93 -38.89
N ARG A 604 -63.69 -93.11 -38.11
CA ARG A 604 -63.87 -93.10 -36.63
C ARG A 604 -62.62 -93.22 -35.67
N SER A 605 -62.63 -92.22 -34.85
CA SER A 605 -62.80 -92.14 -33.38
C SER A 605 -61.64 -92.47 -32.49
N ALA A 606 -61.52 -91.58 -31.57
CA ALA A 606 -61.45 -91.73 -30.15
C ALA A 606 -60.10 -91.73 -29.40
N HIS A 607 -60.15 -90.98 -28.41
CA HIS A 607 -59.43 -91.07 -27.11
C HIS A 607 -57.95 -90.67 -27.07
N ALA A 608 -57.76 -89.60 -26.41
CA ALA A 608 -57.62 -89.36 -24.96
C ALA A 608 -56.20 -89.56 -24.41
N ALA A 609 -55.81 -88.53 -23.82
CA ALA A 609 -55.17 -88.57 -22.48
C ALA A 609 -53.65 -88.72 -22.31
N HIS A 610 -53.26 -87.82 -21.61
CA HIS A 610 -52.28 -87.90 -20.49
C HIS A 610 -50.76 -87.76 -20.73
N HIS A 611 -50.31 -86.73 -20.10
CA HIS A 611 -49.32 -86.62 -19.01
C HIS A 611 -47.87 -86.31 -19.35
N HIS A 612 -47.50 -85.28 -18.67
CA HIS A 612 -46.38 -84.97 -17.72
C HIS A 612 -45.01 -84.50 -18.24
N HIS A 613 -44.78 -83.30 -17.72
CA HIS A 613 -43.62 -82.89 -16.92
C HIS A 613 -42.21 -82.86 -17.60
N HIS A 614 -41.50 -81.84 -17.59
CA HIS A 614 -40.74 -81.07 -16.60
C HIS A 614 -39.87 -80.03 -17.27
N HIS A 615 -39.95 -78.80 -16.67
CA HIS A 615 -38.87 -77.90 -16.25
C HIS A 615 -37.61 -77.71 -17.12
N HIS A 616 -37.36 -76.45 -17.52
CA HIS A 616 -36.45 -75.50 -16.89
C HIS A 616 -36.44 -74.17 -17.68
N GLN A 617 -36.93 -73.10 -17.03
CA GLN A 617 -36.28 -71.88 -16.61
C GLN A 617 -35.41 -71.17 -17.63
N THR A 618 -35.99 -70.06 -18.13
CA THR A 618 -35.62 -68.64 -18.08
C THR A 618 -34.22 -68.21 -18.58
N PRO A 619 -34.02 -66.97 -19.04
CA PRO A 619 -34.74 -65.75 -18.66
C PRO A 619 -35.10 -64.77 -19.80
N GLN A 620 -36.01 -63.98 -19.42
CA GLN A 620 -36.55 -62.79 -20.10
C GLN A 620 -35.46 -61.73 -20.35
N SER A 621 -35.57 -61.03 -21.50
CA SER A 621 -35.14 -59.66 -21.63
C SER A 621 -36.30 -58.81 -22.11
N GLN A 622 -36.67 -57.88 -21.26
CA GLN A 622 -37.70 -56.86 -21.51
C GLN A 622 -37.22 -55.81 -22.53
N PRO A 623 -38.07 -55.19 -23.28
CA PRO A 623 -37.78 -54.02 -24.14
C PRO A 623 -37.92 -52.73 -23.35
N VAL A 624 -36.93 -51.82 -23.52
CA VAL A 624 -36.87 -50.47 -23.04
C VAL A 624 -37.83 -49.58 -23.83
N PRO A 625 -38.63 -48.76 -23.18
CA PRO A 625 -39.49 -47.79 -23.87
C PRO A 625 -38.73 -46.51 -24.21
N THR A 626 -38.87 -46.07 -25.41
CA THR A 626 -38.39 -44.80 -25.96
C THR A 626 -39.19 -43.62 -25.43
N HIS A 627 -38.44 -42.57 -25.09
CA HIS A 627 -38.72 -41.25 -24.65
C HIS A 627 -39.93 -40.53 -25.27
N HIS A 628 -40.79 -40.02 -24.38
CA HIS A 628 -41.58 -38.82 -24.54
C HIS A 628 -41.33 -37.92 -23.27
N HIS A 629 -40.30 -37.06 -23.29
CA HIS A 629 -40.13 -36.03 -22.29
C HIS A 629 -39.39 -34.81 -22.86
N HIS A 630 -40.01 -34.13 -23.86
CA HIS A 630 -39.49 -32.83 -24.32
C HIS A 630 -40.56 -31.75 -24.52
N HIS A 631 -41.80 -31.95 -24.11
CA HIS A 631 -42.82 -30.94 -24.27
C HIS A 631 -43.36 -30.29 -22.99
N HIS A 632 -42.91 -30.68 -21.79
CA HIS A 632 -43.43 -30.11 -20.54
C HIS A 632 -42.57 -29.02 -19.90
N LEU A 633 -41.32 -28.83 -20.32
CA LEU A 633 -40.43 -27.77 -19.73
C LEU A 633 -40.59 -26.41 -20.42
N GLN A 634 -41.08 -26.34 -21.63
CA GLN A 634 -41.32 -25.04 -22.31
C GLN A 634 -42.64 -24.36 -21.89
N GLN A 635 -43.61 -25.10 -21.36
CA GLN A 635 -44.84 -24.51 -20.83
C GLN A 635 -44.74 -23.96 -19.40
N GLN A 636 -43.79 -24.44 -18.58
CA GLN A 636 -43.57 -23.88 -17.25
C GLN A 636 -42.74 -22.58 -17.24
N GLN A 637 -41.88 -22.36 -18.23
CA GLN A 637 -41.15 -21.07 -18.34
C GLN A 637 -42.02 -19.93 -18.89
N GLN A 638 -43.05 -20.21 -19.68
CA GLN A 638 -43.97 -19.17 -20.15
C GLN A 638 -45.04 -18.78 -19.11
N GLN A 639 -45.33 -19.61 -18.12
CA GLN A 639 -46.28 -19.27 -17.03
C GLN A 639 -45.63 -18.47 -15.91
N GLN A 640 -44.32 -18.52 -15.71
CA GLN A 640 -43.63 -17.70 -14.69
C GLN A 640 -43.38 -16.25 -15.16
N HIS A 641 -43.31 -15.99 -16.46
CA HIS A 641 -43.20 -14.61 -16.99
C HIS A 641 -44.53 -13.85 -17.11
N ALA A 642 -45.67 -14.53 -16.99
CA ALA A 642 -46.97 -13.89 -17.05
C ALA A 642 -47.56 -13.46 -15.64
N GLN A 643 -46.92 -13.89 -14.54
CA GLN A 643 -47.37 -13.52 -13.16
C GLN A 643 -46.61 -12.33 -12.55
N ILE A 644 -45.57 -11.81 -13.19
CA ILE A 644 -44.77 -10.65 -12.70
C ILE A 644 -45.28 -9.32 -13.29
N ALA A 645 -46.19 -9.34 -14.30
CA ALA A 645 -46.64 -8.14 -15.01
C ALA A 645 -48.02 -7.60 -14.54
N ALA A 646 -48.60 -8.14 -13.46
CA ALA A 646 -49.90 -7.67 -12.98
C ALA A 646 -49.87 -7.41 -11.47
N GLY A 647 -49.38 -6.24 -11.07
CA GLY A 647 -49.43 -5.85 -9.68
C GLY A 647 -48.67 -4.60 -9.25
N ILE A 648 -48.79 -3.50 -9.97
CA ILE A 648 -48.47 -2.18 -9.41
C ILE A 648 -49.68 -1.27 -9.63
N LYS A 649 -50.44 -1.04 -8.57
CA LYS A 649 -51.39 0.06 -8.45
C LYS A 649 -50.66 1.29 -7.96
N PRO A 650 -50.93 2.49 -8.49
CA PRO A 650 -50.33 3.74 -8.01
C PRO A 650 -51.03 4.22 -6.73
N ILE A 651 -50.24 4.69 -5.77
CA ILE A 651 -50.70 5.38 -4.55
C ILE A 651 -50.66 6.88 -4.84
N PRO A 652 -51.71 7.65 -4.44
CA PRO A 652 -51.84 9.06 -4.76
C PRO A 652 -50.98 9.93 -3.84
N VAL A 653 -50.45 10.98 -4.42
CA VAL A 653 -49.81 12.13 -3.76
C VAL A 653 -50.84 12.90 -2.96
N THR A 654 -50.58 13.13 -1.68
CA THR A 654 -51.15 14.26 -0.93
C THR A 654 -50.04 14.99 -0.20
N GLU A 655 -50.02 16.26 -0.45
CA GLU A 655 -49.22 17.32 0.15
C GLU A 655 -49.30 17.34 1.68
N LEU A 656 -48.16 17.50 2.34
CA LEU A 656 -47.96 18.54 3.37
C LEU A 656 -46.44 18.57 3.67
#